data_a5907f1a979cd0b9ce9b3f69e560a088
#
_entry.id   a5907f1a979cd0b9ce9b3f69e560a088
#
_cell.length_a   1.000
_cell.length_b   1.000
_cell.length_c   1.000
_cell.angle_alpha   90.00
_cell.angle_beta   90.00
_cell.angle_gamma   90.00
#
_symmetry.space_group_name_H-M   'P 1'
#
loop_
_entity.id
_entity.type
_entity.pdbx_description
1 polymer ?
#
loop_
_entity_poly.entity_id
_entity_poly.type
_entity_poly.pdbx_seq_one_letter_code
_entity_poly.pdbx_strand_id
1 'polypeptide(L)'
;MFKNKINISYLKNDLPAGLVVWLVALPLCLGIAQGSEADPFAGIIAGIIGGLVVTLFSGSRFGVSGPAAGLITIVVAAIHELGYEAFLLAVVLSGIIQFLLGLFRLGVVGYFIPTSVINGMLAAIGITLILKQIPHALGVDSDPEGEMAFEQVDGENTFSEILLSLDNLALGALLIFLVSMIILLVWELPAVKKNNKLKLLPASLLVVVVGSLLNQLFGSVGGNFGEMTFLGSSHLVNLPDALTTGDYKNLLVTPDFSMEAFSNKEVYVYAVTLALVASIETLLCLEATDKLDPDKNISPTNKELKAQGIGNFLSGLLGGLPVTMVIVRSSANINANAKSPMSAFYHGVFLLLGVFLFPKVLEYIPLSSLAAILIIIGFKLVKIKNVISQFKTDWENGLVIVVTIIAVLLTDLLSGVGIGFVLAMFFLLRKNYELAFISHIDTENNKAVISFAQIVSFLNKGALMQTLQDIPNGSQVKISAKKCHTMSNEIQEVITDFRDISSKKNNIDLELIGFDKFLSIDETSSNKRFFLNATTILILNRYQNEIKSSSNEDALSIYNQMLKDIFFVNNLFYDDYKSLRNSFYYKGTILTKNTNQLKKEFSKFHKTVVDNAISNDELYQEWMSLSNDDQIQKIIAFTNNQLIDLNNENSLDKDYFKFWKIIHESVSNISDFSTKQFND
;
A
#
# COMPACT_ATOMS: atom_id res chain seq x y z
N MET A 1 12.40 7.50 -20.94
CA MET A 1 12.36 6.78 -19.65
C MET A 1 13.74 6.50 -19.08
N PHE A 2 14.70 6.01 -19.86
CA PHE A 2 16.07 5.69 -19.42
C PHE A 2 16.91 6.91 -19.00
N LYS A 3 16.82 8.04 -19.70
CA LYS A 3 17.68 9.23 -19.50
C LYS A 3 17.64 9.82 -18.07
N ASN A 4 16.55 9.62 -17.32
CA ASN A 4 16.42 10.15 -15.96
C ASN A 4 16.83 9.15 -14.85
N LYS A 5 17.10 7.89 -15.18
CA LYS A 5 17.54 6.86 -14.21
C LYS A 5 19.06 6.72 -14.16
N ILE A 6 19.76 7.03 -15.24
CA ILE A 6 21.22 6.89 -15.34
C ILE A 6 21.87 8.22 -14.98
N ASN A 7 22.35 8.31 -13.75
CA ASN A 7 23.21 9.41 -13.34
C ASN A 7 24.62 8.87 -13.11
N ILE A 8 25.52 9.17 -14.02
CA ILE A 8 26.93 8.71 -13.99
C ILE A 8 27.64 9.13 -12.69
N SER A 9 27.17 10.21 -12.05
CA SER A 9 27.75 10.64 -10.76
C SER A 9 27.54 9.62 -9.64
N TYR A 10 26.50 8.76 -9.71
CA TYR A 10 26.20 7.73 -8.72
C TYR A 10 26.86 6.38 -8.99
N LEU A 11 27.56 6.23 -10.13
CA LEU A 11 28.20 4.96 -10.52
C LEU A 11 29.14 4.43 -9.41
N LYS A 12 29.89 5.34 -8.75
CA LYS A 12 30.82 5.00 -7.65
C LYS A 12 30.11 4.40 -6.42
N ASN A 13 28.82 4.64 -6.26
CA ASN A 13 28.00 4.11 -5.19
C ASN A 13 27.20 2.89 -5.64
N ASP A 14 26.57 2.98 -6.82
CA ASP A 14 25.61 1.99 -7.28
C ASP A 14 26.28 0.69 -7.77
N LEU A 15 27.48 0.79 -8.37
CA LEU A 15 28.20 -0.40 -8.82
C LEU A 15 28.68 -1.28 -7.64
N PRO A 16 29.34 -0.74 -6.60
CA PRO A 16 29.67 -1.53 -5.40
C PRO A 16 28.42 -2.03 -4.66
N ALA A 17 27.35 -1.24 -4.61
CA ALA A 17 26.10 -1.68 -3.99
C ALA A 17 25.47 -2.86 -4.76
N GLY A 18 25.43 -2.78 -6.09
CA GLY A 18 24.99 -3.89 -6.93
C GLY A 18 25.81 -5.17 -6.75
N LEU A 19 27.12 -5.04 -6.55
CA LEU A 19 28.02 -6.16 -6.26
C LEU A 19 27.66 -6.81 -4.90
N VAL A 20 27.45 -6.00 -3.86
CA VAL A 20 27.04 -6.51 -2.53
C VAL A 20 25.70 -7.23 -2.64
N VAL A 21 24.73 -6.66 -3.34
CA VAL A 21 23.42 -7.29 -3.55
C VAL A 21 23.54 -8.60 -4.29
N TRP A 22 24.40 -8.68 -5.31
CA TRP A 22 24.66 -9.88 -6.07
C TRP A 22 25.21 -11.03 -5.20
N LEU A 23 26.20 -10.76 -4.36
CA LEU A 23 26.78 -11.75 -3.44
C LEU A 23 25.76 -12.31 -2.45
N VAL A 24 24.82 -11.48 -2.00
CA VAL A 24 23.73 -11.91 -1.11
C VAL A 24 22.64 -12.65 -1.90
N ALA A 25 22.35 -12.21 -3.11
CA ALA A 25 21.23 -12.70 -3.90
C ALA A 25 21.49 -14.06 -4.54
N LEU A 26 22.75 -14.37 -4.89
CA LEU A 26 23.08 -15.63 -5.57
C LEU A 26 22.66 -16.86 -4.73
N PRO A 27 23.13 -17.04 -3.47
CA PRO A 27 22.73 -18.19 -2.67
C PRO A 27 21.23 -18.19 -2.38
N LEU A 28 20.64 -17.02 -2.12
CA LEU A 28 19.19 -16.92 -1.91
C LEU A 28 18.36 -17.29 -3.16
N CYS A 29 18.87 -17.05 -4.37
CA CYS A 29 18.21 -17.51 -5.59
C CYS A 29 18.22 -19.03 -5.70
N LEU A 30 19.38 -19.63 -5.41
CA LEU A 30 19.59 -21.08 -5.45
C LEU A 30 18.75 -21.77 -4.38
N GLY A 31 18.83 -21.30 -3.13
CA GLY A 31 18.13 -21.90 -2.01
C GLY A 31 16.61 -21.81 -2.12
N ILE A 32 16.06 -20.67 -2.58
CA ILE A 32 14.61 -20.55 -2.81
C ILE A 32 14.16 -21.54 -3.91
N ALA A 33 14.96 -21.75 -4.95
CA ALA A 33 14.60 -22.73 -5.96
C ALA A 33 14.64 -24.15 -5.41
N GLN A 34 15.66 -24.51 -4.63
CA GLN A 34 15.74 -25.81 -3.96
C GLN A 34 14.57 -26.01 -2.99
N GLY A 35 14.29 -25.04 -2.11
CA GLY A 35 13.15 -25.09 -1.19
C GLY A 35 11.81 -25.14 -1.92
N SER A 36 11.74 -24.70 -3.18
CA SER A 36 10.57 -24.82 -4.05
C SER A 36 10.53 -26.11 -4.87
N GLU A 37 11.46 -27.03 -4.63
CA GLU A 37 11.64 -28.28 -5.40
C GLU A 37 11.80 -28.03 -6.92
N ALA A 38 12.32 -26.85 -7.29
CA ALA A 38 12.60 -26.46 -8.66
C ALA A 38 14.11 -26.57 -8.96
N ASP A 39 14.44 -26.62 -10.26
CA ASP A 39 15.85 -26.54 -10.67
C ASP A 39 16.48 -25.24 -10.12
N PRO A 40 17.67 -25.31 -9.49
CA PRO A 40 18.35 -24.14 -8.94
C PRO A 40 18.53 -23.00 -9.94
N PHE A 41 18.64 -23.30 -11.23
CA PHE A 41 18.73 -22.29 -12.30
C PHE A 41 17.45 -21.47 -12.45
N ALA A 42 16.28 -22.03 -12.13
CA ALA A 42 15.01 -21.28 -12.15
C ALA A 42 15.02 -20.08 -11.18
N GLY A 43 15.67 -20.23 -10.03
CA GLY A 43 15.88 -19.14 -9.09
C GLY A 43 16.83 -18.07 -9.63
N ILE A 44 17.88 -18.48 -10.34
CA ILE A 44 18.82 -17.56 -11.00
C ILE A 44 18.11 -16.78 -12.09
N ILE A 45 17.29 -17.42 -12.95
CA ILE A 45 16.46 -16.73 -13.96
C ILE A 45 15.59 -15.66 -13.31
N ALA A 46 14.87 -16.02 -12.25
CA ALA A 46 14.02 -15.06 -11.52
C ALA A 46 14.84 -13.90 -10.95
N GLY A 47 16.04 -14.13 -10.43
CA GLY A 47 16.97 -13.10 -9.97
C GLY A 47 17.45 -12.18 -11.09
N ILE A 48 17.83 -12.70 -12.23
CA ILE A 48 18.27 -11.95 -13.42
C ILE A 48 17.12 -11.09 -13.93
N ILE A 49 15.91 -11.65 -14.10
CA ILE A 49 14.72 -10.93 -14.55
C ILE A 49 14.35 -9.83 -13.57
N GLY A 50 14.35 -10.13 -12.26
CA GLY A 50 14.11 -9.15 -11.20
C GLY A 50 15.09 -7.98 -11.24
N GLY A 51 16.40 -8.26 -11.40
CA GLY A 51 17.43 -7.26 -11.48
C GLY A 51 17.39 -6.45 -12.78
N LEU A 52 17.32 -7.11 -13.92
CA LEU A 52 17.41 -6.43 -15.22
C LEU A 52 16.07 -5.85 -15.68
N VAL A 53 15.02 -6.67 -15.73
CA VAL A 53 13.75 -6.28 -16.33
C VAL A 53 12.90 -5.48 -15.36
N VAL A 54 12.61 -6.02 -14.18
CA VAL A 54 11.73 -5.35 -13.21
C VAL A 54 12.27 -3.98 -12.85
N THR A 55 13.57 -3.86 -12.57
CA THR A 55 14.21 -2.59 -12.21
C THR A 55 14.02 -1.50 -13.28
N LEU A 56 13.97 -1.86 -14.57
CA LEU A 56 13.76 -0.88 -15.65
C LEU A 56 12.35 -0.26 -15.62
N PHE A 57 11.34 -1.05 -15.24
CA PHE A 57 9.94 -0.63 -15.20
C PHE A 57 9.50 -0.17 -13.82
N SER A 58 10.17 -0.62 -12.74
CA SER A 58 9.90 -0.29 -11.35
C SER A 58 9.93 1.23 -11.08
N GLY A 59 9.18 1.64 -10.07
CA GLY A 59 9.18 3.00 -9.52
C GLY A 59 10.02 3.14 -8.26
N SER A 60 10.44 2.03 -7.65
CA SER A 60 11.25 2.03 -6.44
C SER A 60 12.68 2.50 -6.72
N ARG A 61 13.25 3.23 -5.76
CA ARG A 61 14.63 3.71 -5.84
C ARG A 61 15.64 2.63 -5.44
N PHE A 62 15.29 1.81 -4.46
CA PHE A 62 16.20 0.84 -3.87
C PHE A 62 15.67 -0.59 -3.89
N GLY A 63 14.43 -0.78 -4.34
CA GLY A 63 13.82 -2.09 -4.43
C GLY A 63 14.61 -3.03 -5.33
N VAL A 64 14.85 -4.23 -4.84
CA VAL A 64 15.47 -5.34 -5.57
C VAL A 64 14.46 -6.47 -5.65
N SER A 65 14.24 -6.96 -6.86
CA SER A 65 13.29 -8.04 -7.14
C SER A 65 14.02 -9.34 -7.48
N GLY A 66 13.37 -10.45 -7.20
CA GLY A 66 13.88 -11.79 -7.46
C GLY A 66 12.93 -12.86 -6.91
N PRO A 67 13.31 -14.14 -6.85
CA PRO A 67 12.50 -15.18 -6.26
C PRO A 67 12.30 -14.89 -4.76
N ALA A 68 11.13 -15.24 -4.24
CA ALA A 68 10.68 -14.89 -2.90
C ALA A 68 10.38 -16.12 -2.04
N ALA A 69 10.90 -16.12 -0.82
CA ALA A 69 10.69 -17.18 0.15
C ALA A 69 9.19 -17.35 0.53
N GLY A 70 8.43 -16.25 0.57
CA GLY A 70 7.00 -16.31 0.90
C GLY A 70 6.13 -17.02 -0.14
N LEU A 71 6.68 -17.39 -1.29
CA LEU A 71 5.97 -18.14 -2.33
C LEU A 71 6.36 -19.63 -2.38
N ILE A 72 7.35 -20.08 -1.61
CA ILE A 72 7.90 -21.46 -1.67
C ILE A 72 6.78 -22.50 -1.55
N THR A 73 5.96 -22.42 -0.53
CA THR A 73 4.88 -23.39 -0.27
C THR A 73 3.85 -23.46 -1.40
N ILE A 74 3.52 -22.32 -1.99
CA ILE A 74 2.58 -22.25 -3.12
C ILE A 74 3.20 -22.82 -4.39
N VAL A 75 4.50 -22.55 -4.60
CA VAL A 75 5.26 -23.05 -5.75
C VAL A 75 5.41 -24.57 -5.68
N VAL A 76 5.80 -25.12 -4.51
CA VAL A 76 5.87 -26.57 -4.28
C VAL A 76 4.53 -27.23 -4.58
N ALA A 77 3.44 -26.73 -3.98
CA ALA A 77 2.10 -27.29 -4.22
C ALA A 77 1.72 -27.22 -5.71
N ALA A 78 2.03 -26.11 -6.40
CA ALA A 78 1.74 -25.96 -7.81
C ALA A 78 2.55 -26.93 -8.70
N ILE A 79 3.83 -27.13 -8.38
CA ILE A 79 4.71 -28.07 -9.12
C ILE A 79 4.23 -29.50 -8.94
N HIS A 80 3.86 -29.90 -7.70
CA HIS A 80 3.35 -31.24 -7.42
C HIS A 80 2.04 -31.55 -8.13
N GLU A 81 1.13 -30.57 -8.22
CA GLU A 81 -0.20 -30.77 -8.80
C GLU A 81 -0.24 -30.63 -10.31
N LEU A 82 0.53 -29.70 -10.86
CA LEU A 82 0.49 -29.36 -12.29
C LEU A 82 1.65 -29.97 -13.10
N GLY A 83 2.76 -30.30 -12.45
CA GLY A 83 4.06 -30.46 -13.11
C GLY A 83 4.69 -29.11 -13.45
N TYR A 84 6.03 -29.14 -13.67
CA TYR A 84 6.80 -27.90 -13.79
C TYR A 84 6.42 -27.04 -15.00
N GLU A 85 6.18 -27.61 -16.17
CA GLU A 85 5.86 -26.89 -17.40
C GLU A 85 4.50 -26.18 -17.34
N ALA A 86 3.47 -26.85 -16.77
CA ALA A 86 2.16 -26.23 -16.58
C ALA A 86 2.16 -25.21 -15.42
N PHE A 87 2.98 -25.41 -14.37
CA PHE A 87 3.26 -24.39 -13.36
C PHE A 87 3.85 -23.13 -13.99
N LEU A 88 4.80 -23.26 -14.92
CA LEU A 88 5.35 -22.07 -15.62
C LEU A 88 4.27 -21.31 -16.40
N LEU A 89 3.28 -22.00 -16.99
CA LEU A 89 2.12 -21.35 -17.59
C LEU A 89 1.33 -20.55 -16.53
N ALA A 90 1.13 -21.10 -15.33
CA ALA A 90 0.48 -20.38 -14.24
C ALA A 90 1.28 -19.12 -13.83
N VAL A 91 2.62 -19.18 -13.82
CA VAL A 91 3.49 -18.01 -13.57
C VAL A 91 3.33 -16.94 -14.66
N VAL A 92 3.29 -17.33 -15.94
CA VAL A 92 3.04 -16.41 -17.06
C VAL A 92 1.69 -15.71 -16.90
N LEU A 93 0.63 -16.46 -16.61
CA LEU A 93 -0.72 -15.93 -16.40
C LEU A 93 -0.78 -15.03 -15.16
N SER A 94 -0.09 -15.41 -14.08
CA SER A 94 0.02 -14.58 -12.88
C SER A 94 0.64 -13.22 -13.18
N GLY A 95 1.66 -13.18 -14.04
CA GLY A 95 2.27 -11.94 -14.51
C GLY A 95 1.28 -11.03 -15.24
N ILE A 96 0.43 -11.60 -16.10
CA ILE A 96 -0.63 -10.85 -16.79
C ILE A 96 -1.63 -10.30 -15.78
N ILE A 97 -2.11 -11.12 -14.84
CA ILE A 97 -3.05 -10.70 -13.80
C ILE A 97 -2.46 -9.58 -12.96
N GLN A 98 -1.22 -9.72 -12.51
CA GLN A 98 -0.54 -8.70 -11.70
C GLN A 98 -0.34 -7.38 -12.46
N PHE A 99 -0.02 -7.45 -13.75
CA PHE A 99 0.03 -6.26 -14.60
C PHE A 99 -1.34 -5.55 -14.68
N LEU A 100 -2.42 -6.32 -14.84
CA LEU A 100 -3.79 -5.80 -14.86
C LEU A 100 -4.18 -5.19 -13.49
N LEU A 101 -3.82 -5.81 -12.36
CA LEU A 101 -4.02 -5.22 -11.03
C LEU A 101 -3.36 -3.83 -10.93
N GLY A 102 -2.13 -3.69 -11.45
CA GLY A 102 -1.45 -2.40 -11.53
C GLY A 102 -2.10 -1.40 -12.51
N LEU A 103 -2.70 -1.89 -13.60
CA LEU A 103 -3.42 -1.07 -14.57
C LEU A 103 -4.73 -0.52 -14.00
N PHE A 104 -5.49 -1.34 -13.29
CA PHE A 104 -6.73 -0.96 -12.58
C PHE A 104 -6.50 -0.20 -11.28
N ARG A 105 -5.24 0.14 -10.96
CA ARG A 105 -4.85 0.93 -9.78
C ARG A 105 -5.15 0.26 -8.44
N LEU A 106 -5.14 -1.05 -8.38
CA LEU A 106 -5.37 -1.81 -7.14
C LEU A 106 -4.17 -1.83 -6.19
N GLY A 107 -3.02 -1.29 -6.58
CA GLY A 107 -1.86 -1.12 -5.71
C GLY A 107 -2.09 -0.19 -4.51
N VAL A 108 -3.21 0.55 -4.48
CA VAL A 108 -3.62 1.34 -3.32
C VAL A 108 -3.75 0.51 -2.04
N VAL A 109 -4.00 -0.79 -2.15
CA VAL A 109 -4.11 -1.73 -1.01
C VAL A 109 -2.85 -1.72 -0.15
N GLY A 110 -1.66 -1.53 -0.74
CA GLY A 110 -0.41 -1.42 0.01
C GLY A 110 -0.38 -0.30 1.05
N TYR A 111 -1.10 0.80 0.82
CA TYR A 111 -1.13 1.93 1.76
C TYR A 111 -2.03 1.71 2.99
N PHE A 112 -2.84 0.65 3.01
CA PHE A 112 -3.68 0.34 4.17
C PHE A 112 -2.96 -0.45 5.27
N ILE A 113 -1.71 -0.82 5.05
CA ILE A 113 -0.95 -1.61 6.02
C ILE A 113 -0.41 -0.70 7.12
N PRO A 114 -0.76 -0.94 8.40
CA PRO A 114 -0.33 -0.10 9.51
C PRO A 114 1.19 -0.13 9.69
N THR A 115 1.76 1.03 10.07
CA THR A 115 3.21 1.17 10.28
C THR A 115 3.75 0.23 11.36
N SER A 116 2.97 -0.08 12.40
CA SER A 116 3.32 -1.04 13.45
C SER A 116 3.53 -2.44 12.89
N VAL A 117 2.64 -2.90 12.00
CA VAL A 117 2.75 -4.21 11.32
C VAL A 117 4.04 -4.27 10.49
N ILE A 118 4.34 -3.23 9.70
CA ILE A 118 5.56 -3.18 8.88
C ILE A 118 6.83 -3.17 9.74
N ASN A 119 6.82 -2.45 10.86
CA ASN A 119 7.96 -2.44 11.78
C ASN A 119 8.15 -3.82 12.45
N GLY A 120 7.04 -4.50 12.80
CA GLY A 120 7.04 -5.88 13.28
C GLY A 120 7.60 -6.84 12.23
N MET A 121 7.12 -6.75 11.00
CA MET A 121 7.60 -7.54 9.86
C MET A 121 9.10 -7.36 9.63
N LEU A 122 9.61 -6.12 9.58
CA LEU A 122 11.04 -5.86 9.39
C LEU A 122 11.89 -6.47 10.52
N ALA A 123 11.44 -6.34 11.77
CA ALA A 123 12.14 -6.92 12.90
C ALA A 123 12.11 -8.46 12.87
N ALA A 124 10.95 -9.04 12.55
CA ALA A 124 10.79 -10.48 12.39
C ALA A 124 11.73 -11.04 11.32
N ILE A 125 11.71 -10.46 10.11
CA ILE A 125 12.62 -10.87 9.02
C ILE A 125 14.08 -10.79 9.46
N GLY A 126 14.45 -9.72 10.18
CA GLY A 126 15.81 -9.60 10.71
C GLY A 126 16.17 -10.70 11.71
N ILE A 127 15.26 -11.06 12.62
CA ILE A 127 15.45 -12.13 13.60
C ILE A 127 15.50 -13.51 12.90
N THR A 128 14.53 -13.79 12.02
CA THR A 128 14.50 -15.05 11.24
C THR A 128 15.81 -15.22 10.46
N LEU A 129 16.26 -14.16 9.79
CA LEU A 129 17.50 -14.19 9.03
C LEU A 129 18.71 -14.52 9.90
N ILE A 130 18.78 -13.98 11.14
CA ILE A 130 19.84 -14.31 12.08
C ILE A 130 19.76 -15.77 12.51
N LEU A 131 18.56 -16.23 12.91
CA LEU A 131 18.38 -17.60 13.42
C LEU A 131 18.68 -18.65 12.34
N LYS A 132 18.19 -18.46 11.12
CA LYS A 132 18.39 -19.38 9.99
C LYS A 132 19.85 -19.41 9.49
N GLN A 133 20.65 -18.41 9.80
CA GLN A 133 22.06 -18.40 9.41
C GLN A 133 23.01 -18.97 10.49
N ILE A 134 22.51 -19.31 11.68
CA ILE A 134 23.34 -19.94 12.73
C ILE A 134 23.81 -21.33 12.29
N PRO A 135 22.98 -22.24 11.76
CA PRO A 135 23.45 -23.53 11.27
C PRO A 135 24.55 -23.41 10.21
N HIS A 136 24.37 -22.58 9.19
CA HIS A 136 25.37 -22.31 8.15
C HIS A 136 26.68 -21.73 8.73
N ALA A 137 26.60 -20.88 9.76
CA ALA A 137 27.76 -20.33 10.44
C ALA A 137 28.56 -21.46 11.18
N LEU A 138 27.86 -22.48 11.63
CA LEU A 138 28.45 -23.66 12.32
C LEU A 138 28.82 -24.77 11.34
N GLY A 139 28.47 -24.68 10.07
CA GLY A 139 28.78 -25.66 9.03
C GLY A 139 27.80 -26.81 8.94
N VAL A 140 26.54 -26.58 9.32
CA VAL A 140 25.43 -27.49 9.05
C VAL A 140 24.61 -26.85 7.93
N ASP A 141 24.74 -27.41 6.74
CA ASP A 141 24.18 -26.87 5.50
C ASP A 141 23.16 -27.86 4.90
N SER A 142 22.34 -28.48 5.78
CA SER A 142 21.27 -29.40 5.40
C SER A 142 20.11 -28.69 4.72
N ASP A 143 19.78 -27.48 5.22
CA ASP A 143 18.70 -26.67 4.68
C ASP A 143 19.16 -25.76 3.59
N PRO A 144 18.30 -25.50 2.58
CA PRO A 144 18.61 -24.54 1.53
C PRO A 144 18.60 -23.12 2.08
N GLU A 145 19.59 -22.31 1.70
CA GLU A 145 19.59 -20.87 2.02
C GLU A 145 18.35 -20.16 1.45
N GLY A 146 17.69 -19.37 2.29
CA GLY A 146 16.54 -18.57 1.87
C GLY A 146 15.19 -19.13 2.31
N GLU A 147 15.15 -20.31 2.91
CA GLU A 147 13.95 -20.79 3.58
C GLU A 147 13.69 -19.95 4.85
N MET A 148 12.51 -19.32 4.91
CA MET A 148 12.14 -18.42 6.01
C MET A 148 11.00 -18.97 6.86
N ALA A 149 10.47 -20.15 6.53
CA ALA A 149 9.42 -20.81 7.29
C ALA A 149 9.93 -21.34 8.62
N PHE A 150 9.07 -21.44 9.62
CA PHE A 150 9.40 -21.99 10.93
C PHE A 150 9.58 -23.50 10.86
N GLU A 151 8.63 -24.19 10.25
CA GLU A 151 8.71 -25.62 9.94
C GLU A 151 9.36 -25.80 8.58
N GLN A 152 10.35 -26.67 8.51
CA GLN A 152 11.16 -26.93 7.32
C GLN A 152 10.64 -28.18 6.58
N VAL A 153 11.04 -28.33 5.33
CA VAL A 153 10.60 -29.45 4.48
C VAL A 153 11.07 -30.82 5.02
N ASP A 154 12.19 -30.82 5.72
CA ASP A 154 12.76 -32.02 6.36
C ASP A 154 12.05 -32.46 7.67
N GLY A 155 11.06 -31.66 8.15
CA GLY A 155 10.30 -31.89 9.37
C GLY A 155 10.93 -31.31 10.65
N GLU A 156 12.08 -30.66 10.53
CA GLU A 156 12.70 -29.92 11.63
C GLU A 156 12.09 -28.50 11.74
N ASN A 157 12.42 -27.80 12.80
CA ASN A 157 12.05 -26.39 12.96
C ASN A 157 13.29 -25.53 13.24
N THR A 158 13.17 -24.24 13.07
CA THR A 158 14.28 -23.30 13.22
C THR A 158 15.06 -23.46 14.54
N PHE A 159 14.41 -23.83 15.64
CA PHE A 159 15.10 -24.01 16.93
C PHE A 159 15.74 -25.38 17.08
N SER A 160 15.10 -26.49 16.61
CA SER A 160 15.67 -27.84 16.64
C SER A 160 16.92 -27.93 15.76
N GLU A 161 16.91 -27.27 14.60
CA GLU A 161 18.05 -27.20 13.69
C GLU A 161 19.26 -26.46 14.34
N ILE A 162 19.05 -25.37 15.07
CA ILE A 162 20.11 -24.69 15.82
C ILE A 162 20.73 -25.67 16.90
N LEU A 163 19.90 -26.44 17.57
CA LEU A 163 20.40 -27.40 18.56
C LEU A 163 21.21 -28.54 17.91
N LEU A 164 20.71 -29.08 16.78
CA LEU A 164 21.42 -30.11 16.00
C LEU A 164 22.75 -29.58 15.45
N SER A 165 22.82 -28.31 15.09
CA SER A 165 24.04 -27.70 14.56
C SER A 165 25.16 -27.55 15.61
N LEU A 166 24.81 -27.52 16.89
CA LEU A 166 25.81 -27.53 17.97
C LEU A 166 26.50 -28.88 18.14
N ASP A 167 25.79 -29.97 17.82
CA ASP A 167 26.33 -31.36 17.92
C ASP A 167 27.17 -31.71 16.67
N ASN A 168 26.92 -31.07 15.52
CA ASN A 168 27.57 -31.41 14.24
C ASN A 168 28.48 -30.26 13.72
N LEU A 169 29.17 -29.58 14.61
CA LEU A 169 29.95 -28.38 14.31
C LEU A 169 31.15 -28.68 13.38
N ALA A 170 31.21 -27.96 12.23
CA ALA A 170 32.38 -27.96 11.36
C ALA A 170 33.37 -26.87 11.76
N LEU A 171 34.53 -27.23 12.29
CA LEU A 171 35.51 -26.27 12.81
C LEU A 171 35.94 -25.23 11.74
N GLY A 172 36.10 -25.67 10.49
CA GLY A 172 36.47 -24.79 9.38
C GLY A 172 35.43 -23.70 9.08
N ALA A 173 34.14 -24.09 9.09
CA ALA A 173 33.04 -23.14 8.89
C ALA A 173 33.01 -22.12 10.00
N LEU A 174 33.11 -22.55 11.25
CA LEU A 174 33.15 -21.65 12.41
C LEU A 174 34.33 -20.67 12.35
N LEU A 175 35.53 -21.13 11.97
CA LEU A 175 36.70 -20.26 11.85
C LEU A 175 36.53 -19.20 10.74
N ILE A 176 36.05 -19.64 9.56
CA ILE A 176 35.75 -18.74 8.44
C ILE A 176 34.68 -17.74 8.82
N PHE A 177 33.60 -18.18 9.48
CA PHE A 177 32.54 -17.32 10.00
C PHE A 177 33.07 -16.26 10.97
N LEU A 178 33.88 -16.65 11.96
CA LEU A 178 34.44 -15.72 12.94
C LEU A 178 35.35 -14.67 12.29
N VAL A 179 36.23 -15.07 11.36
CA VAL A 179 37.06 -14.14 10.60
C VAL A 179 36.20 -13.18 9.77
N SER A 180 35.19 -13.72 9.08
CA SER A 180 34.23 -12.95 8.30
C SER A 180 33.49 -11.90 9.15
N MET A 181 33.03 -12.33 10.33
CA MET A 181 32.36 -11.46 11.29
C MET A 181 33.27 -10.34 11.79
N ILE A 182 34.54 -10.67 12.12
CA ILE A 182 35.53 -9.67 12.54
C ILE A 182 35.75 -8.63 11.41
N ILE A 183 35.91 -9.08 10.17
CA ILE A 183 36.07 -8.16 9.03
C ILE A 183 34.87 -7.22 8.91
N LEU A 184 33.65 -7.73 8.96
CA LEU A 184 32.43 -6.95 8.87
C LEU A 184 32.31 -5.92 9.99
N LEU A 185 32.60 -6.32 11.24
CA LEU A 185 32.56 -5.42 12.40
C LEU A 185 33.64 -4.33 12.32
N VAL A 186 34.85 -4.68 11.88
CA VAL A 186 35.96 -3.70 11.66
C VAL A 186 35.57 -2.67 10.59
N TRP A 187 34.88 -3.09 9.49
CA TRP A 187 34.42 -2.19 8.44
C TRP A 187 33.32 -1.22 8.93
N GLU A 188 32.57 -1.58 9.97
CA GLU A 188 31.59 -0.67 10.59
C GLU A 188 32.24 0.42 11.46
N LEU A 189 33.51 0.29 11.83
CA LEU A 189 34.19 1.26 12.67
C LEU A 189 34.30 2.64 12.01
N PRO A 190 34.14 3.73 12.76
CA PRO A 190 34.23 5.11 12.23
C PRO A 190 35.57 5.41 11.55
N ALA A 191 36.65 4.78 12.02
CA ALA A 191 37.99 4.94 11.44
C ALA A 191 38.08 4.44 10.00
N VAL A 192 37.45 3.27 9.69
CA VAL A 192 37.42 2.69 8.35
C VAL A 192 36.46 3.48 7.47
N LYS A 193 35.28 3.83 7.97
CA LYS A 193 34.28 4.63 7.25
C LYS A 193 34.74 6.02 6.83
N LYS A 194 35.69 6.63 7.58
CA LYS A 194 36.28 7.92 7.23
C LYS A 194 37.39 7.82 6.18
N ASN A 195 37.95 6.63 5.94
CA ASN A 195 39.03 6.45 4.97
C ASN A 195 38.45 6.29 3.55
N ASN A 196 38.71 7.27 2.69
CA ASN A 196 38.18 7.30 1.29
C ASN A 196 38.58 6.11 0.44
N LYS A 197 39.72 5.47 0.68
CA LYS A 197 40.19 4.30 -0.08
C LYS A 197 39.50 3.02 0.38
N LEU A 198 39.42 2.82 1.70
CA LEU A 198 38.77 1.62 2.29
C LEU A 198 37.25 1.63 2.06
N LYS A 199 36.64 2.79 2.04
CA LYS A 199 35.20 2.94 1.76
C LYS A 199 34.79 2.45 0.36
N LEU A 200 35.71 2.43 -0.61
CA LEU A 200 35.45 1.95 -1.97
C LEU A 200 35.42 0.41 -2.07
N LEU A 201 36.00 -0.29 -1.08
CA LEU A 201 36.00 -1.75 -1.04
C LEU A 201 34.83 -2.25 -0.21
N PRO A 202 33.83 -2.92 -0.80
CA PRO A 202 32.72 -3.52 -0.05
C PRO A 202 33.22 -4.58 0.93
N ALA A 203 32.81 -4.48 2.21
CA ALA A 203 33.19 -5.45 3.23
C ALA A 203 32.78 -6.88 2.85
N SER A 204 31.60 -7.07 2.28
CA SER A 204 31.09 -8.37 1.82
C SER A 204 31.97 -9.01 0.73
N LEU A 205 32.51 -8.21 -0.19
CA LEU A 205 33.45 -8.74 -1.20
C LEU A 205 34.74 -9.23 -0.52
N LEU A 206 35.28 -8.45 0.42
CA LEU A 206 36.47 -8.84 1.16
C LEU A 206 36.25 -10.11 1.96
N VAL A 207 35.11 -10.25 2.62
CA VAL A 207 34.70 -11.46 3.38
C VAL A 207 34.68 -12.69 2.47
N VAL A 208 34.04 -12.61 1.31
CA VAL A 208 33.97 -13.71 0.36
C VAL A 208 35.38 -14.10 -0.13
N VAL A 209 36.19 -13.14 -0.53
CA VAL A 209 37.57 -13.43 -1.02
C VAL A 209 38.42 -14.03 0.10
N VAL A 210 38.41 -13.45 1.30
CA VAL A 210 39.19 -13.96 2.43
C VAL A 210 38.71 -15.35 2.87
N GLY A 211 37.37 -15.57 2.94
CA GLY A 211 36.81 -16.88 3.31
C GLY A 211 37.18 -17.97 2.31
N SER A 212 37.10 -17.68 1.00
CA SER A 212 37.52 -18.63 -0.04
C SER A 212 39.03 -18.93 0.02
N LEU A 213 39.87 -17.93 0.25
CA LEU A 213 41.30 -18.12 0.41
C LEU A 213 41.64 -18.91 1.68
N LEU A 214 40.95 -18.69 2.79
CA LEU A 214 41.13 -19.41 4.02
C LEU A 214 40.77 -20.92 3.83
N ASN A 215 39.66 -21.21 3.15
CA ASN A 215 39.29 -22.62 2.88
C ASN A 215 40.35 -23.31 2.03
N GLN A 216 40.87 -22.67 1.00
CA GLN A 216 41.96 -23.23 0.21
C GLN A 216 43.25 -23.42 1.02
N LEU A 217 43.57 -22.47 1.90
CA LEU A 217 44.72 -22.58 2.80
C LEU A 217 44.54 -23.76 3.73
N PHE A 218 43.38 -23.99 4.32
CA PHE A 218 43.10 -25.15 5.15
C PHE A 218 43.31 -26.45 4.41
N GLY A 219 42.85 -26.56 3.16
CA GLY A 219 43.12 -27.71 2.30
C GLY A 219 44.60 -27.95 1.96
N SER A 220 45.41 -26.87 1.95
CA SER A 220 46.85 -26.95 1.63
C SER A 220 47.75 -27.28 2.85
N VAL A 221 47.27 -27.03 4.08
CA VAL A 221 48.07 -27.19 5.29
C VAL A 221 48.37 -28.67 5.60
N GLY A 222 47.53 -29.63 5.18
CA GLY A 222 47.70 -31.05 5.40
C GLY A 222 47.68 -31.46 6.89
N GLY A 223 47.64 -32.78 7.15
CA GLY A 223 47.57 -33.34 8.52
C GLY A 223 46.20 -33.07 9.19
N ASN A 224 46.12 -33.49 10.46
CA ASN A 224 44.84 -33.49 11.21
C ASN A 224 44.17 -32.09 11.23
N PHE A 225 44.93 -31.02 11.28
CA PHE A 225 44.35 -29.65 11.27
C PHE A 225 43.71 -29.34 9.93
N GLY A 226 44.37 -29.62 8.81
CA GLY A 226 43.82 -29.42 7.48
C GLY A 226 42.58 -30.26 7.22
N GLU A 227 42.60 -31.55 7.60
CA GLU A 227 41.46 -32.44 7.47
C GLU A 227 40.25 -32.01 8.31
N MET A 228 40.47 -31.43 9.50
CA MET A 228 39.39 -30.93 10.37
C MET A 228 38.83 -29.57 9.95
N THR A 229 39.58 -28.79 9.19
CA THR A 229 39.19 -27.37 8.86
C THR A 229 38.86 -27.14 7.41
N PHE A 230 39.27 -28.05 6.48
CA PHE A 230 38.91 -27.93 5.07
C PHE A 230 37.43 -28.24 4.86
N LEU A 231 36.74 -27.32 4.20
CA LEU A 231 35.32 -27.43 3.86
C LEU A 231 35.18 -28.14 2.50
N GLY A 232 34.42 -29.23 2.47
CA GLY A 232 34.03 -29.93 1.25
C GLY A 232 32.98 -29.14 0.44
N SER A 233 32.61 -29.67 -0.73
CA SER A 233 31.65 -29.06 -1.63
C SER A 233 30.27 -28.81 -1.01
N SER A 234 29.87 -29.62 -0.02
CA SER A 234 28.60 -29.45 0.70
C SER A 234 28.48 -28.12 1.49
N HIS A 235 29.60 -27.50 1.84
CA HIS A 235 29.67 -26.25 2.60
C HIS A 235 29.99 -25.03 1.74
N LEU A 236 29.96 -25.21 0.42
CA LEU A 236 30.25 -24.16 -0.57
C LEU A 236 29.01 -23.90 -1.42
N VAL A 237 29.01 -22.77 -2.09
CA VAL A 237 27.95 -22.45 -3.06
C VAL A 237 27.95 -23.51 -4.16
N ASN A 238 26.82 -24.16 -4.37
CA ASN A 238 26.64 -25.21 -5.35
C ASN A 238 25.82 -24.66 -6.55
N LEU A 239 26.44 -24.66 -7.73
CA LEU A 239 25.78 -24.24 -8.97
C LEU A 239 25.31 -25.48 -9.77
N PRO A 240 24.25 -25.35 -10.60
CA PRO A 240 23.85 -26.42 -11.51
C PRO A 240 25.02 -26.89 -12.40
N ASP A 241 25.19 -28.20 -12.52
CA ASP A 241 26.28 -28.83 -13.29
C ASP A 241 26.33 -28.30 -14.76
N ALA A 242 25.17 -28.01 -15.34
CA ALA A 242 25.07 -27.45 -16.67
C ALA A 242 25.83 -26.13 -16.86
N LEU A 243 25.95 -25.31 -15.81
CA LEU A 243 26.69 -24.03 -15.86
C LEU A 243 28.21 -24.27 -15.76
N THR A 244 28.62 -25.27 -15.00
CA THR A 244 30.04 -25.59 -14.78
C THR A 244 30.65 -26.41 -15.92
N THR A 245 29.84 -27.26 -16.55
CA THR A 245 30.22 -28.08 -17.71
C THR A 245 30.05 -27.40 -19.06
N GLY A 246 29.21 -26.33 -19.11
CA GLY A 246 28.92 -25.59 -20.34
C GLY A 246 27.87 -26.26 -21.25
N ASP A 247 27.12 -27.23 -20.73
CA ASP A 247 26.01 -27.86 -21.46
C ASP A 247 24.70 -27.09 -21.23
N TYR A 248 24.49 -26.02 -21.99
CA TYR A 248 23.37 -25.11 -21.85
C TYR A 248 22.08 -25.58 -22.54
N LYS A 249 22.04 -26.76 -23.18
CA LYS A 249 20.93 -27.20 -24.03
C LYS A 249 19.60 -27.37 -23.29
N ASN A 250 19.67 -27.75 -22.01
CA ASN A 250 18.50 -28.07 -21.19
C ASN A 250 18.27 -27.10 -20.03
N LEU A 251 18.99 -25.96 -20.04
CA LEU A 251 18.91 -24.96 -18.96
C LEU A 251 17.57 -24.18 -18.92
N LEU A 252 16.93 -24.03 -20.06
CA LEU A 252 15.68 -23.29 -20.16
C LEU A 252 14.53 -24.25 -20.38
N VAL A 253 13.66 -24.36 -19.40
CA VAL A 253 12.38 -25.04 -19.52
C VAL A 253 11.34 -24.04 -19.96
N THR A 254 10.55 -24.40 -20.97
CA THR A 254 9.47 -23.51 -21.47
C THR A 254 8.12 -23.95 -20.91
N PRO A 255 7.19 -23.01 -20.70
CA PRO A 255 5.84 -23.34 -20.27
C PRO A 255 5.12 -24.21 -21.31
N ASP A 256 4.23 -25.10 -20.81
CA ASP A 256 3.35 -25.87 -21.65
C ASP A 256 2.21 -24.99 -22.18
N PHE A 257 2.21 -24.73 -23.49
CA PHE A 257 1.13 -24.01 -24.19
C PHE A 257 0.14 -24.93 -24.89
N SER A 258 0.07 -26.22 -24.52
CA SER A 258 -0.91 -27.15 -25.06
C SER A 258 -2.36 -26.74 -24.70
N MET A 259 -3.32 -27.17 -25.52
CA MET A 259 -4.74 -26.97 -25.21
C MET A 259 -5.16 -27.72 -23.93
N GLU A 260 -4.43 -28.77 -23.56
CA GLU A 260 -4.64 -29.53 -22.33
C GLU A 260 -4.27 -28.67 -21.12
N ALA A 261 -3.11 -28.03 -21.11
CA ALA A 261 -2.68 -27.12 -20.05
C ALA A 261 -3.64 -25.92 -19.91
N PHE A 262 -4.08 -25.32 -21.01
CA PHE A 262 -5.09 -24.24 -20.98
C PHE A 262 -6.47 -24.69 -20.51
N SER A 263 -6.82 -25.97 -20.67
CA SER A 263 -8.11 -26.52 -20.21
C SER A 263 -8.06 -26.92 -18.74
N ASN A 264 -6.89 -27.02 -18.15
CA ASN A 264 -6.71 -27.37 -16.74
C ASN A 264 -7.12 -26.18 -15.84
N LYS A 265 -8.17 -26.37 -15.05
CA LYS A 265 -8.69 -25.33 -14.13
C LYS A 265 -7.68 -24.94 -13.06
N GLU A 266 -6.87 -25.87 -12.58
CA GLU A 266 -5.90 -25.63 -11.50
C GLU A 266 -4.81 -24.64 -11.93
N VAL A 267 -4.42 -24.59 -13.21
CA VAL A 267 -3.50 -23.58 -13.74
C VAL A 267 -4.01 -22.17 -13.45
N TYR A 268 -5.30 -21.92 -13.62
CA TYR A 268 -5.88 -20.60 -13.34
C TYR A 268 -6.01 -20.32 -11.84
N VAL A 269 -6.28 -21.34 -11.03
CA VAL A 269 -6.32 -21.22 -9.56
C VAL A 269 -4.95 -20.79 -9.06
N TYR A 270 -3.88 -21.49 -9.47
CA TYR A 270 -2.52 -21.13 -9.08
C TYR A 270 -2.08 -19.80 -9.68
N ALA A 271 -2.47 -19.47 -10.92
CA ALA A 271 -2.16 -18.18 -11.52
C ALA A 271 -2.76 -17.01 -10.71
N VAL A 272 -4.01 -17.11 -10.28
CA VAL A 272 -4.67 -16.10 -9.45
C VAL A 272 -4.02 -16.04 -8.06
N THR A 273 -3.76 -17.18 -7.44
CA THR A 273 -3.13 -17.27 -6.12
C THR A 273 -1.74 -16.64 -6.13
N LEU A 274 -0.89 -17.03 -7.08
CA LEU A 274 0.44 -16.45 -7.26
C LEU A 274 0.36 -14.93 -7.51
N ALA A 275 -0.55 -14.48 -8.38
CA ALA A 275 -0.70 -13.05 -8.67
C ALA A 275 -1.09 -12.25 -7.43
N LEU A 276 -2.01 -12.75 -6.61
CA LEU A 276 -2.47 -12.07 -5.40
C LEU A 276 -1.38 -12.07 -4.33
N VAL A 277 -0.79 -13.23 -4.03
CA VAL A 277 0.21 -13.35 -2.97
C VAL A 277 1.48 -12.59 -3.34
N ALA A 278 1.99 -12.73 -4.57
CA ALA A 278 3.13 -11.97 -5.06
C ALA A 278 2.87 -10.46 -5.07
N SER A 279 1.63 -10.01 -5.34
CA SER A 279 1.28 -8.60 -5.29
C SER A 279 1.30 -8.07 -3.85
N ILE A 280 0.72 -8.81 -2.90
CA ILE A 280 0.72 -8.44 -1.48
C ILE A 280 2.16 -8.39 -0.95
N GLU A 281 2.95 -9.41 -1.19
CA GLU A 281 4.36 -9.48 -0.77
C GLU A 281 5.17 -8.32 -1.35
N THR A 282 5.02 -8.05 -2.65
CA THR A 282 5.67 -6.92 -3.31
C THR A 282 5.28 -5.59 -2.66
N LEU A 283 4.00 -5.35 -2.39
CA LEU A 283 3.53 -4.09 -1.80
C LEU A 283 4.01 -3.91 -0.35
N LEU A 284 4.04 -4.99 0.43
CA LEU A 284 4.62 -5.02 1.78
C LEU A 284 6.11 -4.68 1.75
N CYS A 285 6.87 -5.34 0.89
CA CYS A 285 8.31 -5.11 0.75
C CYS A 285 8.63 -3.72 0.18
N LEU A 286 7.77 -3.18 -0.70
CA LEU A 286 7.88 -1.83 -1.24
C LEU A 286 7.75 -0.79 -0.13
N GLU A 287 6.68 -0.88 0.66
CA GLU A 287 6.43 0.01 1.81
C GLU A 287 7.56 -0.08 2.85
N ALA A 288 8.02 -1.31 3.13
CA ALA A 288 9.15 -1.53 4.03
C ALA A 288 10.45 -0.91 3.50
N THR A 289 10.71 -1.03 2.18
CA THR A 289 11.87 -0.44 1.52
C THR A 289 11.82 1.09 1.56
N ASP A 290 10.66 1.69 1.31
CA ASP A 290 10.45 3.14 1.41
C ASP A 290 10.67 3.65 2.85
N LYS A 291 10.28 2.86 3.86
CA LYS A 291 10.61 3.19 5.27
C LYS A 291 12.09 3.14 5.60
N LEU A 292 12.83 2.27 4.93
CA LEU A 292 14.29 2.18 5.08
C LEU A 292 15.03 3.26 4.27
N ASP A 293 14.41 3.84 3.23
CA ASP A 293 15.00 4.92 2.42
C ASP A 293 15.37 6.12 3.32
N PRO A 294 16.65 6.55 3.34
CA PRO A 294 17.07 7.72 4.11
C PRO A 294 16.34 9.01 3.71
N ASP A 295 15.99 9.14 2.42
CA ASP A 295 15.34 10.32 1.86
C ASP A 295 13.78 10.22 1.93
N LYS A 296 13.24 9.09 2.47
CA LYS A 296 11.80 8.86 2.63
C LYS A 296 10.97 9.03 1.35
N ASN A 297 11.55 8.65 0.20
CA ASN A 297 10.80 8.65 -1.05
C ASN A 297 9.68 7.61 -1.00
N ILE A 298 8.54 7.97 -1.58
CA ILE A 298 7.37 7.10 -1.70
C ILE A 298 7.33 6.53 -3.12
N SER A 299 7.37 5.23 -3.20
CA SER A 299 7.35 4.50 -4.47
C SER A 299 5.92 4.33 -5.00
N PRO A 300 5.67 4.54 -6.31
CA PRO A 300 4.34 4.41 -6.88
C PRO A 300 3.91 2.94 -7.01
N THR A 301 3.04 2.48 -6.13
CA THR A 301 2.58 1.09 -5.97
C THR A 301 2.05 0.46 -7.26
N ASN A 302 1.21 1.18 -8.02
CA ASN A 302 0.65 0.68 -9.28
C ASN A 302 1.71 0.50 -10.38
N LYS A 303 2.76 1.31 -10.35
CA LYS A 303 3.87 1.16 -11.28
C LYS A 303 4.70 -0.06 -10.94
N GLU A 304 4.85 -0.33 -9.65
CA GLU A 304 5.55 -1.52 -9.15
C GLU A 304 4.82 -2.80 -9.54
N LEU A 305 3.50 -2.89 -9.30
CA LEU A 305 2.71 -4.06 -9.74
C LEU A 305 2.84 -4.33 -11.24
N LYS A 306 2.84 -3.29 -12.08
CA LYS A 306 3.05 -3.46 -13.52
C LYS A 306 4.45 -3.96 -13.84
N ALA A 307 5.47 -3.47 -13.14
CA ALA A 307 6.85 -3.90 -13.33
C ALA A 307 7.04 -5.37 -12.94
N GLN A 308 6.47 -5.77 -11.79
CA GLN A 308 6.49 -7.15 -11.32
C GLN A 308 5.70 -8.07 -12.26
N GLY A 309 4.53 -7.62 -12.75
CA GLY A 309 3.75 -8.38 -13.74
C GLY A 309 4.55 -8.67 -15.02
N ILE A 310 5.30 -7.68 -15.54
CA ILE A 310 6.21 -7.90 -16.67
C ILE A 310 7.32 -8.89 -16.28
N GLY A 311 7.86 -8.76 -15.08
CA GLY A 311 8.88 -9.67 -14.55
C GLY A 311 8.37 -11.10 -14.46
N ASN A 312 7.21 -11.34 -13.88
CA ASN A 312 6.61 -12.67 -13.74
C ASN A 312 6.26 -13.29 -15.09
N PHE A 313 5.71 -12.48 -16.01
CA PHE A 313 5.45 -12.93 -17.37
C PHE A 313 6.72 -13.45 -18.05
N LEU A 314 7.83 -12.70 -18.00
CA LEU A 314 9.09 -13.08 -18.63
C LEU A 314 9.80 -14.20 -17.86
N SER A 315 9.72 -14.23 -16.51
CA SER A 315 10.30 -15.29 -15.72
C SER A 315 9.65 -16.64 -16.05
N GLY A 316 8.32 -16.71 -16.07
CA GLY A 316 7.60 -17.92 -16.45
C GLY A 316 7.91 -18.36 -17.90
N LEU A 317 8.05 -17.43 -18.86
CA LEU A 317 8.41 -17.78 -20.22
C LEU A 317 9.82 -18.40 -20.36
N LEU A 318 10.74 -18.00 -19.48
CA LEU A 318 12.13 -18.45 -19.51
C LEU A 318 12.42 -19.59 -18.55
N GLY A 319 11.41 -20.17 -17.90
CA GLY A 319 11.57 -21.27 -16.95
C GLY A 319 11.98 -20.83 -15.55
N GLY A 320 11.75 -19.58 -15.19
CA GLY A 320 12.10 -19.03 -13.89
C GLY A 320 10.94 -19.07 -12.88
N LEU A 321 11.31 -18.99 -11.60
CA LEU A 321 10.36 -18.85 -10.50
C LEU A 321 9.60 -17.51 -10.51
N PRO A 322 8.47 -17.40 -9.78
CA PRO A 322 7.79 -16.15 -9.59
C PRO A 322 8.70 -15.09 -8.94
N VAL A 323 8.60 -13.86 -9.42
CA VAL A 323 9.42 -12.72 -8.99
C VAL A 323 8.57 -11.79 -8.14
N THR A 324 9.11 -11.39 -6.98
CA THR A 324 8.56 -10.31 -6.13
C THR A 324 9.66 -9.32 -5.73
N MET A 325 9.29 -8.19 -5.16
CA MET A 325 10.25 -7.35 -4.45
C MET A 325 10.61 -8.00 -3.13
N VAL A 326 11.91 -8.09 -2.81
CA VAL A 326 12.42 -8.80 -1.63
C VAL A 326 13.13 -7.84 -0.68
N ILE A 327 12.71 -7.81 0.58
CA ILE A 327 13.22 -6.83 1.56
C ILE A 327 14.67 -7.07 1.96
N VAL A 328 15.12 -8.33 2.05
CA VAL A 328 16.50 -8.68 2.43
C VAL A 328 17.49 -8.06 1.44
N ARG A 329 17.26 -8.26 0.15
CA ARG A 329 18.11 -7.70 -0.92
C ARG A 329 17.97 -6.17 -1.02
N SER A 330 16.76 -5.63 -0.85
CA SER A 330 16.51 -4.18 -0.86
C SER A 330 17.20 -3.49 0.32
N SER A 331 17.17 -4.08 1.50
CA SER A 331 17.88 -3.56 2.68
C SER A 331 19.40 -3.66 2.52
N ALA A 332 19.91 -4.75 1.93
CA ALA A 332 21.33 -4.89 1.59
C ALA A 332 21.77 -3.77 0.63
N ASN A 333 20.95 -3.48 -0.39
CA ASN A 333 21.18 -2.40 -1.36
C ASN A 333 21.28 -1.02 -0.67
N ILE A 334 20.33 -0.70 0.21
CA ILE A 334 20.35 0.54 0.99
C ILE A 334 21.58 0.60 1.91
N ASN A 335 21.86 -0.50 2.63
CA ASN A 335 22.99 -0.59 3.56
C ASN A 335 24.34 -0.50 2.83
N ALA A 336 24.42 -0.95 1.58
CA ALA A 336 25.58 -0.78 0.72
C ALA A 336 25.72 0.62 0.14
N ASN A 337 24.88 1.58 0.57
CA ASN A 337 24.92 2.99 0.21
C ASN A 337 24.58 3.25 -1.28
N ALA A 338 23.67 2.48 -1.85
CA ALA A 338 23.09 2.74 -3.17
C ALA A 338 22.49 4.16 -3.24
N LYS A 339 22.48 4.73 -4.43
CA LYS A 339 21.97 6.10 -4.65
C LYS A 339 20.88 6.16 -5.73
N SER A 340 20.78 5.14 -6.56
CA SER A 340 19.78 5.09 -7.62
C SER A 340 19.30 3.67 -7.90
N PRO A 341 18.24 3.48 -8.70
CA PRO A 341 17.77 2.16 -9.11
C PRO A 341 18.81 1.37 -9.92
N MET A 342 19.86 2.04 -10.40
CA MET A 342 20.90 1.37 -11.19
C MET A 342 21.70 0.35 -10.38
N SER A 343 21.76 0.47 -9.04
CA SER A 343 22.38 -0.55 -8.20
C SER A 343 21.69 -1.91 -8.34
N ALA A 344 20.35 -1.94 -8.34
CA ALA A 344 19.58 -3.16 -8.58
C ALA A 344 19.75 -3.69 -10.02
N PHE A 345 19.89 -2.79 -10.99
CA PHE A 345 20.22 -3.20 -12.37
C PHE A 345 21.61 -3.83 -12.47
N TYR A 346 22.64 -3.22 -11.85
CA TYR A 346 23.99 -3.79 -11.82
C TYR A 346 24.03 -5.12 -11.10
N HIS A 347 23.25 -5.32 -10.05
CA HIS A 347 23.08 -6.62 -9.43
C HIS A 347 22.61 -7.68 -10.45
N GLY A 348 21.58 -7.38 -11.26
CA GLY A 348 21.13 -8.30 -12.32
C GLY A 348 22.19 -8.58 -13.38
N VAL A 349 22.98 -7.56 -13.76
CA VAL A 349 24.13 -7.72 -14.66
C VAL A 349 25.20 -8.62 -14.03
N PHE A 350 25.54 -8.40 -12.77
CA PHE A 350 26.52 -9.25 -12.07
C PHE A 350 26.04 -10.68 -11.89
N LEU A 351 24.74 -10.88 -11.65
CA LEU A 351 24.15 -12.21 -11.56
C LEU A 351 24.27 -12.93 -12.89
N LEU A 352 23.89 -12.27 -14.00
CA LEU A 352 24.02 -12.83 -15.34
C LEU A 352 25.47 -13.14 -15.70
N LEU A 353 26.35 -12.16 -15.59
CA LEU A 353 27.75 -12.32 -15.98
C LEU A 353 28.51 -13.28 -15.04
N GLY A 354 28.25 -13.19 -13.73
CA GLY A 354 28.92 -14.01 -12.74
C GLY A 354 28.65 -15.49 -12.95
N VAL A 355 27.37 -15.85 -13.16
CA VAL A 355 26.96 -17.24 -13.31
C VAL A 355 27.46 -17.84 -14.65
N PHE A 356 27.46 -17.07 -15.74
CA PHE A 356 27.89 -17.59 -17.04
C PHE A 356 29.41 -17.51 -17.29
N LEU A 357 30.11 -16.48 -16.76
CA LEU A 357 31.53 -16.29 -17.02
C LEU A 357 32.43 -16.90 -15.95
N PHE A 358 31.96 -16.97 -14.69
CA PHE A 358 32.79 -17.38 -13.56
C PHE A 358 32.15 -18.46 -12.66
N PRO A 359 31.41 -19.47 -13.20
CA PRO A 359 30.72 -20.44 -12.36
C PRO A 359 31.67 -21.13 -11.38
N LYS A 360 32.81 -21.63 -11.86
CA LYS A 360 33.83 -22.30 -11.03
C LYS A 360 34.39 -21.43 -9.90
N VAL A 361 34.44 -20.11 -10.06
CA VAL A 361 34.92 -19.19 -9.02
C VAL A 361 33.87 -19.03 -7.92
N LEU A 362 32.59 -19.05 -8.29
CA LEU A 362 31.49 -18.93 -7.35
C LEU A 362 31.35 -20.17 -6.45
N GLU A 363 31.71 -21.36 -6.95
CA GLU A 363 31.74 -22.61 -6.17
C GLU A 363 32.83 -22.66 -5.09
N TYR A 364 33.77 -21.72 -5.07
CA TYR A 364 34.75 -21.62 -3.96
C TYR A 364 34.23 -20.76 -2.78
N ILE A 365 33.04 -20.20 -2.86
CA ILE A 365 32.49 -19.31 -1.81
C ILE A 365 31.93 -20.15 -0.65
N PRO A 366 32.46 -20.05 0.56
CA PRO A 366 31.94 -20.76 1.72
C PRO A 366 30.60 -20.17 2.17
N LEU A 367 29.58 -21.02 2.43
CA LEU A 367 28.27 -20.63 2.95
C LEU A 367 28.40 -19.91 4.30
N SER A 368 29.34 -20.32 5.14
CA SER A 368 29.64 -19.65 6.42
C SER A 368 30.07 -18.18 6.28
N SER A 369 30.74 -17.81 5.17
CA SER A 369 31.05 -16.39 4.86
C SER A 369 29.79 -15.59 4.49
N LEU A 370 28.87 -16.21 3.76
CA LEU A 370 27.59 -15.60 3.40
C LEU A 370 26.67 -15.46 4.62
N ALA A 371 26.68 -16.47 5.50
CA ALA A 371 25.98 -16.44 6.77
C ALA A 371 26.39 -15.22 7.63
N ALA A 372 27.69 -14.92 7.71
CA ALA A 372 28.16 -13.72 8.41
C ALA A 372 27.60 -12.43 7.82
N ILE A 373 27.54 -12.31 6.48
CA ILE A 373 26.97 -11.14 5.81
C ILE A 373 25.47 -11.01 6.10
N LEU A 374 24.73 -12.12 6.02
CA LEU A 374 23.27 -12.11 6.24
C LEU A 374 22.91 -11.84 7.70
N ILE A 375 23.66 -12.33 8.67
CA ILE A 375 23.50 -12.01 10.09
C ILE A 375 23.66 -10.50 10.32
N ILE A 376 24.67 -9.83 9.75
CA ILE A 376 24.84 -8.37 9.88
C ILE A 376 23.66 -7.62 9.24
N ILE A 377 23.13 -8.09 8.11
CA ILE A 377 21.95 -7.51 7.49
C ILE A 377 20.74 -7.67 8.42
N GLY A 378 20.55 -8.85 9.00
CA GLY A 378 19.50 -9.14 9.97
C GLY A 378 19.54 -8.17 11.15
N PHE A 379 20.71 -7.97 11.77
CA PHE A 379 20.89 -7.01 12.87
C PHE A 379 20.54 -5.57 12.48
N LYS A 380 20.80 -5.16 11.24
CA LYS A 380 20.45 -3.81 10.75
C LYS A 380 18.95 -3.64 10.53
N LEU A 381 18.22 -4.71 10.27
CA LEU A 381 16.75 -4.71 10.14
C LEU A 381 16.06 -4.64 11.51
N VAL A 382 16.61 -5.29 12.55
CA VAL A 382 16.06 -5.32 13.91
C VAL A 382 16.36 -4.00 14.63
N LYS A 383 15.45 -3.03 14.52
CA LYS A 383 15.58 -1.73 15.21
C LYS A 383 14.98 -1.79 16.62
N ILE A 384 15.62 -2.51 17.53
CA ILE A 384 15.13 -2.73 18.91
C ILE A 384 14.77 -1.42 19.61
N LYS A 385 15.56 -0.36 19.44
CA LYS A 385 15.28 0.96 20.03
C LYS A 385 13.92 1.53 19.58
N ASN A 386 13.55 1.30 18.32
CA ASN A 386 12.24 1.76 17.79
C ASN A 386 11.09 0.97 18.42
N VAL A 387 11.24 -0.35 18.58
CA VAL A 387 10.24 -1.21 19.21
C VAL A 387 9.98 -0.77 20.65
N ILE A 388 11.05 -0.59 21.44
CA ILE A 388 10.96 -0.14 22.84
C ILE A 388 10.36 1.27 22.92
N SER A 389 10.74 2.18 22.03
CA SER A 389 10.18 3.54 21.98
C SER A 389 8.68 3.53 21.70
N GLN A 390 8.24 2.69 20.79
CA GLN A 390 6.81 2.57 20.45
C GLN A 390 5.99 2.06 21.62
N PHE A 391 6.48 1.06 22.37
CA PHE A 391 5.82 0.60 23.58
C PHE A 391 5.63 1.69 24.63
N LYS A 392 6.62 2.58 24.76
CA LYS A 392 6.54 3.70 25.72
C LYS A 392 5.56 4.78 25.31
N THR A 393 5.36 4.98 24.00
CA THR A 393 4.52 6.05 23.46
C THR A 393 3.09 5.57 23.23
N ASP A 394 2.91 4.36 22.73
CA ASP A 394 1.62 3.74 22.41
C ASP A 394 1.77 2.22 22.56
N TRP A 395 1.31 1.68 23.70
CA TRP A 395 1.45 0.27 24.03
C TRP A 395 0.71 -0.65 23.06
N GLU A 396 -0.42 -0.19 22.46
CA GLU A 396 -1.20 -0.97 21.50
C GLU A 396 -0.41 -1.20 20.22
N ASN A 397 0.20 -0.14 19.69
CA ASN A 397 1.12 -0.28 18.54
C ASN A 397 2.35 -1.12 18.89
N GLY A 398 2.86 -1.01 20.13
CA GLY A 398 3.93 -1.87 20.63
C GLY A 398 3.54 -3.34 20.66
N LEU A 399 2.33 -3.64 21.13
CA LEU A 399 1.80 -5.01 21.15
C LEU A 399 1.63 -5.57 19.74
N VAL A 400 1.11 -4.79 18.80
CA VAL A 400 0.99 -5.18 17.38
C VAL A 400 2.37 -5.57 16.82
N ILE A 401 3.42 -4.79 17.11
CA ILE A 401 4.78 -5.12 16.65
C ILE A 401 5.23 -6.47 17.21
N VAL A 402 5.09 -6.69 18.52
CA VAL A 402 5.55 -7.94 19.16
C VAL A 402 4.75 -9.14 18.66
N VAL A 403 3.43 -9.03 18.58
CA VAL A 403 2.60 -10.12 18.06
C VAL A 403 2.96 -10.43 16.61
N THR A 404 3.20 -9.40 15.77
CA THR A 404 3.65 -9.60 14.39
C THR A 404 4.99 -10.34 14.36
N ILE A 405 5.96 -9.93 15.22
CA ILE A 405 7.27 -10.62 15.30
C ILE A 405 7.08 -12.09 15.66
N ILE A 406 6.37 -12.39 16.73
CA ILE A 406 6.15 -13.76 17.21
C ILE A 406 5.41 -14.59 16.15
N ALA A 407 4.36 -14.02 15.55
CA ALA A 407 3.57 -14.71 14.54
C ALA A 407 4.41 -15.07 13.30
N VAL A 408 5.22 -14.12 12.78
CA VAL A 408 6.13 -14.39 11.64
C VAL A 408 7.18 -15.42 11.99
N LEU A 409 7.72 -15.39 13.23
CA LEU A 409 8.74 -16.37 13.66
C LEU A 409 8.20 -17.80 13.82
N LEU A 410 6.90 -17.94 14.15
CA LEU A 410 6.27 -19.25 14.40
C LEU A 410 5.47 -19.78 13.20
N THR A 411 5.31 -18.99 12.16
CA THR A 411 4.58 -19.38 10.94
C THR A 411 5.42 -19.02 9.71
N ASP A 412 4.91 -18.15 8.88
CA ASP A 412 5.56 -17.57 7.71
C ASP A 412 5.33 -16.06 7.66
N LEU A 413 6.00 -15.40 6.73
CA LEU A 413 5.94 -13.94 6.59
C LEU A 413 4.52 -13.43 6.36
N LEU A 414 3.77 -14.08 5.45
CA LEU A 414 2.44 -13.61 5.04
C LEU A 414 1.40 -13.82 6.14
N SER A 415 1.37 -15.02 6.72
CA SER A 415 0.48 -15.40 7.84
C SER A 415 0.74 -14.52 9.05
N GLY A 416 2.01 -14.33 9.42
CA GLY A 416 2.38 -13.51 10.58
C GLY A 416 2.03 -12.02 10.41
N VAL A 417 2.24 -11.46 9.22
CA VAL A 417 1.80 -10.10 8.88
C VAL A 417 0.28 -9.99 8.90
N GLY A 418 -0.43 -11.02 8.40
CA GLY A 418 -1.89 -11.10 8.45
C GLY A 418 -2.44 -11.04 9.88
N ILE A 419 -1.86 -11.82 10.80
CA ILE A 419 -2.22 -11.81 12.23
C ILE A 419 -1.97 -10.42 12.83
N GLY A 420 -0.81 -9.83 12.57
CA GLY A 420 -0.48 -8.48 13.02
C GLY A 420 -1.45 -7.42 12.48
N PHE A 421 -1.85 -7.55 11.22
CA PHE A 421 -2.81 -6.66 10.58
C PHE A 421 -4.20 -6.75 11.23
N VAL A 422 -4.70 -7.96 11.48
CA VAL A 422 -5.99 -8.17 12.17
C VAL A 422 -5.97 -7.53 13.56
N LEU A 423 -4.88 -7.71 14.31
CA LEU A 423 -4.74 -7.09 15.63
C LEU A 423 -4.67 -5.55 15.55
N ALA A 424 -3.95 -5.01 14.57
CA ALA A 424 -3.87 -3.56 14.34
C ALA A 424 -5.24 -2.98 13.98
N MET A 425 -6.00 -3.67 13.13
CA MET A 425 -7.38 -3.29 12.79
C MET A 425 -8.30 -3.33 14.00
N PHE A 426 -8.16 -4.34 14.88
CA PHE A 426 -8.91 -4.40 16.13
C PHE A 426 -8.68 -3.15 17.00
N PHE A 427 -7.43 -2.75 17.22
CA PHE A 427 -7.13 -1.54 18.00
C PHE A 427 -7.60 -0.26 17.30
N LEU A 428 -7.50 -0.19 15.98
CA LEU A 428 -8.04 0.93 15.20
C LEU A 428 -9.56 1.06 15.38
N LEU A 429 -10.28 -0.05 15.28
CA LEU A 429 -11.73 -0.08 15.48
C LEU A 429 -12.10 0.28 16.92
N ARG A 430 -11.35 -0.21 17.90
CA ARG A 430 -11.53 0.13 19.30
C ARG A 430 -11.33 1.64 19.54
N LYS A 431 -10.27 2.24 19.01
CA LYS A 431 -10.05 3.71 19.12
C LYS A 431 -11.18 4.50 18.48
N ASN A 432 -11.67 4.07 17.32
CA ASN A 432 -12.82 4.70 16.68
C ASN A 432 -14.10 4.58 17.51
N TYR A 433 -14.29 3.45 18.19
CA TYR A 433 -15.42 3.27 19.12
C TYR A 433 -15.36 4.27 20.29
N GLU A 434 -14.20 4.49 20.90
CA GLU A 434 -14.01 5.34 22.07
C GLU A 434 -14.03 6.85 21.75
N LEU A 435 -13.66 7.29 20.54
CA LEU A 435 -13.38 8.69 20.20
C LEU A 435 -14.47 9.40 19.38
N ALA A 436 -15.61 8.77 19.15
CA ALA A 436 -16.65 9.34 18.28
C ALA A 436 -17.39 10.55 18.84
N PHE A 437 -17.37 10.71 20.14
CA PHE A 437 -17.98 11.87 20.82
C PHE A 437 -17.34 12.10 22.18
N ILE A 438 -17.44 13.32 22.66
CA ILE A 438 -17.08 13.70 24.02
C ILE A 438 -18.38 13.91 24.78
N SER A 439 -18.58 13.18 25.87
CA SER A 439 -19.72 13.34 26.78
C SER A 439 -19.25 13.90 28.11
N HIS A 440 -19.99 14.86 28.62
CA HIS A 440 -19.86 15.35 29.98
C HIS A 440 -21.25 15.33 30.65
N ILE A 441 -21.42 14.45 31.63
CA ILE A 441 -22.66 14.29 32.36
C ILE A 441 -22.40 14.82 33.77
N ASP A 442 -23.04 15.93 34.12
CA ASP A 442 -23.04 16.55 35.43
C ASP A 442 -24.32 16.12 36.17
N THR A 443 -24.16 15.11 37.01
CA THR A 443 -25.29 14.54 37.77
C THR A 443 -25.75 15.44 38.94
N GLU A 444 -24.90 16.34 39.44
CA GLU A 444 -25.26 17.28 40.53
C GLU A 444 -26.14 18.41 40.02
N ASN A 445 -25.90 18.89 38.80
CA ASN A 445 -26.67 19.98 38.18
C ASN A 445 -27.70 19.49 37.17
N ASN A 446 -27.88 18.18 37.00
CA ASN A 446 -28.75 17.57 35.99
C ASN A 446 -28.51 18.09 34.55
N LYS A 447 -27.25 18.19 34.15
CA LYS A 447 -26.87 18.66 32.81
C LYS A 447 -25.99 17.63 32.09
N ALA A 448 -26.27 17.43 30.82
CA ALA A 448 -25.42 16.60 29.97
C ALA A 448 -25.08 17.30 28.63
N VAL A 449 -23.83 17.23 28.22
CA VAL A 449 -23.36 17.77 26.94
C VAL A 449 -22.66 16.65 26.17
N ILE A 450 -23.15 16.38 24.98
CA ILE A 450 -22.55 15.40 24.06
C ILE A 450 -22.14 16.15 22.78
N SER A 451 -20.86 16.05 22.41
CA SER A 451 -20.33 16.70 21.21
C SER A 451 -19.74 15.66 20.27
N PHE A 452 -20.31 15.51 19.10
CA PHE A 452 -19.86 14.54 18.10
C PHE A 452 -18.56 14.96 17.41
N ALA A 453 -17.72 13.96 17.07
CA ALA A 453 -16.55 14.11 16.22
C ALA A 453 -16.94 14.36 14.75
N GLN A 454 -15.93 14.57 13.90
CA GLN A 454 -16.15 14.83 12.47
C GLN A 454 -16.83 13.67 11.73
N ILE A 455 -16.54 12.43 12.14
CA ILE A 455 -17.10 11.20 11.56
C ILE A 455 -17.66 10.36 12.70
N VAL A 456 -18.93 9.99 12.60
CA VAL A 456 -19.62 9.11 13.55
C VAL A 456 -20.24 7.95 12.77
N SER A 457 -19.71 6.76 13.01
CA SER A 457 -20.07 5.54 12.28
C SER A 457 -20.98 4.63 13.11
N PHE A 458 -21.51 3.58 12.50
CA PHE A 458 -22.32 2.56 13.20
C PHE A 458 -21.57 1.89 14.36
N LEU A 459 -20.24 1.86 14.34
CA LEU A 459 -19.40 1.32 15.42
C LEU A 459 -19.63 2.05 16.75
N ASN A 460 -20.06 3.30 16.69
CA ASN A 460 -20.27 4.15 17.87
C ASN A 460 -21.68 4.00 18.47
N LYS A 461 -22.57 3.21 17.83
CA LYS A 461 -23.96 3.03 18.26
C LYS A 461 -24.05 2.55 19.71
N GLY A 462 -23.27 1.52 20.07
CA GLY A 462 -23.30 0.95 21.41
C GLY A 462 -22.87 1.95 22.50
N ALA A 463 -21.76 2.65 22.29
CA ALA A 463 -21.27 3.66 23.22
C ALA A 463 -22.24 4.83 23.36
N LEU A 464 -22.84 5.29 22.25
CA LEU A 464 -23.83 6.36 22.27
C LEU A 464 -25.08 5.93 23.03
N MET A 465 -25.63 4.75 22.75
CA MET A 465 -26.80 4.23 23.45
C MET A 465 -26.57 4.13 24.97
N GLN A 466 -25.41 3.61 25.40
CA GLN A 466 -25.05 3.54 26.81
C GLN A 466 -24.94 4.93 27.43
N THR A 467 -24.25 5.87 26.77
CA THR A 467 -24.16 7.27 27.25
C THR A 467 -25.53 7.94 27.39
N LEU A 468 -26.44 7.72 26.44
CA LEU A 468 -27.78 8.26 26.47
C LEU A 468 -28.64 7.62 27.59
N GLN A 469 -28.43 6.34 27.94
CA GLN A 469 -29.09 5.64 29.04
C GLN A 469 -28.61 6.10 30.42
N ASP A 470 -27.34 6.53 30.51
CA ASP A 470 -26.73 7.01 31.76
C ASP A 470 -27.20 8.43 32.15
N ILE A 471 -27.94 9.10 31.27
CA ILE A 471 -28.46 10.46 31.55
C ILE A 471 -29.59 10.40 32.55
N PRO A 472 -29.51 11.14 33.69
CA PRO A 472 -30.57 11.18 34.69
C PRO A 472 -31.90 11.76 34.17
N ASN A 473 -33.01 11.29 34.68
CA ASN A 473 -34.33 11.82 34.35
C ASN A 473 -34.44 13.30 34.78
N GLY A 474 -35.09 14.12 33.92
CA GLY A 474 -35.27 15.55 34.18
C GLY A 474 -34.03 16.41 33.88
N SER A 475 -33.02 15.85 33.21
CA SER A 475 -31.79 16.57 32.86
C SER A 475 -31.98 17.51 31.66
N GLN A 476 -31.17 18.58 31.62
CA GLN A 476 -30.96 19.39 30.43
C GLN A 476 -29.84 18.78 29.57
N VAL A 477 -30.17 18.33 28.38
CA VAL A 477 -29.25 17.61 27.50
C VAL A 477 -29.01 18.41 26.24
N LYS A 478 -27.75 18.67 25.97
CA LYS A 478 -27.30 19.36 24.73
C LYS A 478 -26.45 18.40 23.89
N ILE A 479 -26.93 18.06 22.70
CA ILE A 479 -26.21 17.21 21.75
C ILE A 479 -25.82 18.04 20.53
N SER A 480 -24.52 18.11 20.23
CA SER A 480 -23.97 18.94 19.18
C SER A 480 -23.30 18.12 18.08
N ALA A 481 -23.81 18.23 16.87
CA ALA A 481 -23.23 17.71 15.62
C ALA A 481 -22.55 18.79 14.77
N LYS A 482 -22.27 20.01 15.32
CA LYS A 482 -21.66 21.12 14.55
C LYS A 482 -20.39 20.77 13.82
N LYS A 483 -19.54 19.90 14.42
CA LYS A 483 -18.29 19.45 13.85
C LYS A 483 -18.42 18.17 13.01
N CYS A 484 -19.61 17.54 13.02
CA CYS A 484 -19.84 16.29 12.33
C CYS A 484 -20.03 16.54 10.84
N HIS A 485 -19.24 15.85 10.01
CA HIS A 485 -19.35 15.88 8.56
C HIS A 485 -20.09 14.67 8.02
N THR A 486 -19.96 13.53 8.70
CA THR A 486 -20.59 12.26 8.28
C THR A 486 -21.14 11.53 9.50
N MET A 487 -22.39 11.13 9.43
CA MET A 487 -23.09 10.38 10.46
C MET A 487 -23.82 9.20 9.81
N SER A 488 -23.61 7.99 10.33
CA SER A 488 -24.29 6.80 9.78
C SER A 488 -25.79 6.81 10.13
N ASN A 489 -26.58 6.10 9.34
CA ASN A 489 -28.04 6.04 9.51
C ASN A 489 -28.43 5.47 10.88
N GLU A 490 -27.68 4.48 11.38
CA GLU A 490 -27.92 3.84 12.67
C GLU A 490 -27.74 4.81 13.85
N ILE A 491 -26.85 5.79 13.72
CA ILE A 491 -26.67 6.85 14.73
C ILE A 491 -27.81 7.87 14.63
N GLN A 492 -28.23 8.20 13.40
CA GLN A 492 -29.37 9.09 13.18
C GLN A 492 -30.66 8.50 13.79
N GLU A 493 -30.90 7.19 13.62
CA GLU A 493 -32.01 6.48 14.26
C GLU A 493 -31.95 6.57 15.78
N VAL A 494 -30.78 6.29 16.38
CA VAL A 494 -30.64 6.38 17.87
C VAL A 494 -30.95 7.78 18.37
N ILE A 495 -30.49 8.82 17.70
CA ILE A 495 -30.78 10.21 18.11
C ILE A 495 -32.27 10.55 17.89
N THR A 496 -32.86 10.07 16.82
CA THR A 496 -34.30 10.26 16.55
C THR A 496 -35.15 9.58 17.61
N ASP A 497 -34.86 8.32 17.92
CA ASP A 497 -35.56 7.57 18.99
C ASP A 497 -35.37 8.23 20.36
N PHE A 498 -34.17 8.73 20.64
CA PHE A 498 -33.93 9.46 21.89
C PHE A 498 -34.73 10.75 21.93
N ARG A 499 -34.78 11.54 20.86
CA ARG A 499 -35.58 12.78 20.75
C ARG A 499 -37.07 12.51 20.88
N ASP A 500 -37.61 11.54 20.15
CA ASP A 500 -39.03 11.35 19.97
C ASP A 500 -39.68 10.53 21.08
N ILE A 501 -38.94 9.60 21.66
CA ILE A 501 -39.44 8.65 22.64
C ILE A 501 -38.80 8.85 24.02
N SER A 502 -37.44 8.66 24.10
CA SER A 502 -36.76 8.55 25.40
C SER A 502 -36.71 9.87 26.17
N SER A 503 -36.45 10.99 25.50
CA SER A 503 -36.38 12.31 26.13
C SER A 503 -37.75 12.71 26.72
N LYS A 504 -38.84 12.47 25.98
CA LYS A 504 -40.21 12.77 26.42
C LYS A 504 -40.61 11.88 27.61
N LYS A 505 -40.29 10.57 27.56
CA LYS A 505 -40.60 9.62 28.61
C LYS A 505 -39.88 9.96 29.93
N ASN A 506 -38.65 10.43 29.85
CA ASN A 506 -37.79 10.70 31.00
C ASN A 506 -37.76 12.19 31.40
N ASN A 507 -38.67 13.04 30.87
CA ASN A 507 -38.74 14.48 31.09
C ASN A 507 -37.42 15.22 30.88
N ILE A 508 -36.67 14.83 29.84
CA ILE A 508 -35.38 15.41 29.46
C ILE A 508 -35.63 16.60 28.54
N ASP A 509 -35.07 17.77 28.90
CA ASP A 509 -35.04 18.96 28.04
C ASP A 509 -33.87 18.83 27.04
N LEU A 510 -34.18 18.51 25.78
CA LEU A 510 -33.20 18.16 24.75
C LEU A 510 -33.00 19.29 23.74
N GLU A 511 -31.77 19.79 23.65
CA GLU A 511 -31.30 20.71 22.61
C GLU A 511 -30.42 19.99 21.60
N LEU A 512 -30.84 19.89 20.32
CA LEU A 512 -30.05 19.34 19.20
C LEU A 512 -29.45 20.48 18.37
N ILE A 513 -28.13 20.47 18.16
CA ILE A 513 -27.42 21.53 17.46
C ILE A 513 -26.66 20.95 16.27
N GLY A 514 -26.91 21.50 15.07
CA GLY A 514 -26.21 21.12 13.83
C GLY A 514 -26.61 19.75 13.27
N PHE A 515 -27.83 19.30 13.61
CA PHE A 515 -28.41 18.06 13.08
C PHE A 515 -29.21 18.25 11.79
N ASP A 516 -29.41 19.47 11.34
CA ASP A 516 -30.20 19.80 10.15
C ASP A 516 -29.72 19.09 8.87
N LYS A 517 -28.49 18.62 8.89
CA LYS A 517 -27.88 17.86 7.79
C LYS A 517 -28.17 16.35 7.84
N PHE A 518 -28.53 15.81 8.99
CA PHE A 518 -28.58 14.38 9.26
C PHE A 518 -29.98 13.88 9.62
N LEU A 519 -30.73 14.68 10.35
CA LEU A 519 -32.08 14.30 10.75
C LEU A 519 -33.06 15.04 9.82
N SER A 520 -33.96 14.30 9.21
CA SER A 520 -35.11 14.89 8.53
C SER A 520 -36.03 15.51 9.62
N ILE A 521 -35.77 16.78 9.93
CA ILE A 521 -36.64 17.57 10.78
C ILE A 521 -37.59 18.25 9.80
N ASP A 522 -38.80 17.72 9.68
CA ASP A 522 -39.97 18.21 8.97
C ASP A 522 -39.91 18.39 7.44
N GLU A 523 -41.08 18.42 6.81
CA GLU A 523 -41.38 18.67 5.39
C GLU A 523 -40.62 19.88 4.80
N THR A 524 -40.19 20.83 5.62
CA THR A 524 -39.33 21.97 5.23
C THR A 524 -37.98 21.57 4.64
N SER A 525 -37.39 20.40 5.01
CA SER A 525 -36.09 19.96 4.46
C SER A 525 -36.21 19.42 3.05
N SER A 526 -37.32 18.75 2.74
CA SER A 526 -37.64 18.28 1.39
C SER A 526 -37.85 19.47 0.45
N ASN A 527 -38.58 20.49 0.92
CA ASN A 527 -38.79 21.72 0.17
C ASN A 527 -37.48 22.50 -0.07
N LYS A 528 -36.62 22.63 0.93
CA LYS A 528 -35.29 23.26 0.78
C LYS A 528 -34.43 22.54 -0.27
N ARG A 529 -34.45 21.22 -0.26
CA ARG A 529 -33.75 20.36 -1.25
C ARG A 529 -34.28 20.58 -2.66
N PHE A 530 -35.59 20.60 -2.78
CA PHE A 530 -36.27 20.86 -4.06
C PHE A 530 -35.91 22.25 -4.63
N PHE A 531 -36.01 23.31 -3.83
CA PHE A 531 -35.71 24.67 -4.27
C PHE A 531 -34.22 24.87 -4.63
N LEU A 532 -33.30 24.19 -3.95
CA LEU A 532 -31.89 24.19 -4.33
C LEU A 532 -31.64 23.51 -5.68
N ASN A 533 -32.29 22.37 -5.93
CA ASN A 533 -32.20 21.70 -7.21
C ASN A 533 -32.84 22.53 -8.33
N ALA A 534 -33.98 23.12 -8.09
CA ALA A 534 -34.67 24.00 -9.02
C ALA A 534 -33.82 25.25 -9.36
N THR A 535 -33.18 25.87 -8.35
CA THR A 535 -32.24 26.97 -8.53
C THR A 535 -31.02 26.55 -9.35
N THR A 536 -30.46 25.39 -9.09
CA THR A 536 -29.33 24.84 -9.87
C THR A 536 -29.72 24.61 -11.32
N ILE A 537 -30.92 24.11 -11.59
CA ILE A 537 -31.46 23.91 -12.95
C ILE A 537 -31.61 25.24 -13.68
N LEU A 538 -32.13 26.28 -13.02
CA LEU A 538 -32.26 27.61 -13.62
C LEU A 538 -30.90 28.21 -13.99
N ILE A 539 -29.92 28.11 -13.09
CA ILE A 539 -28.55 28.57 -13.35
C ILE A 539 -27.96 27.82 -14.55
N LEU A 540 -28.12 26.49 -14.59
CA LEU A 540 -27.64 25.69 -15.71
C LEU A 540 -28.31 26.04 -17.03
N ASN A 541 -29.62 26.25 -17.03
CA ASN A 541 -30.38 26.64 -18.23
C ASN A 541 -29.91 27.99 -18.78
N ARG A 542 -29.67 28.98 -17.91
CA ARG A 542 -29.09 30.28 -18.29
C ARG A 542 -27.74 30.11 -18.98
N TYR A 543 -26.81 29.41 -18.34
CA TYR A 543 -25.48 29.23 -18.91
C TYR A 543 -25.47 28.36 -20.16
N GLN A 544 -26.41 27.42 -20.29
CA GLN A 544 -26.58 26.64 -21.52
C GLN A 544 -26.87 27.48 -22.74
N ASN A 545 -27.71 28.48 -22.59
CA ASN A 545 -28.05 29.42 -23.67
C ASN A 545 -26.87 30.34 -24.00
N GLU A 546 -26.19 30.87 -23.01
CA GLU A 546 -24.99 31.70 -23.19
C GLU A 546 -23.84 30.94 -23.86
N ILE A 547 -23.58 29.67 -23.46
CA ILE A 547 -22.56 28.85 -24.08
C ILE A 547 -22.91 28.46 -25.52
N LYS A 548 -24.18 28.24 -25.84
CA LYS A 548 -24.62 27.93 -27.21
C LYS A 548 -24.38 29.10 -28.18
N SER A 549 -24.50 30.33 -27.70
CA SER A 549 -24.42 31.55 -28.52
C SER A 549 -23.01 32.19 -28.54
N SER A 550 -22.08 31.74 -27.72
CA SER A 550 -20.77 32.36 -27.53
C SER A 550 -19.67 31.83 -28.47
N SER A 551 -18.65 32.68 -28.70
CA SER A 551 -17.39 32.29 -29.36
C SER A 551 -16.59 31.29 -28.50
N ASN A 552 -15.56 30.63 -29.07
CA ASN A 552 -14.77 29.62 -28.38
C ASN A 552 -14.01 30.16 -27.15
N GLU A 553 -13.56 31.41 -27.17
CA GLU A 553 -12.82 32.03 -26.06
C GLU A 553 -13.78 32.49 -24.95
N ASP A 554 -14.93 33.03 -25.33
CA ASP A 554 -15.95 33.45 -24.39
C ASP A 554 -16.61 32.27 -23.68
N ALA A 555 -16.83 31.16 -24.38
CA ALA A 555 -17.41 29.94 -23.81
C ALA A 555 -16.60 29.38 -22.62
N LEU A 556 -15.28 29.51 -22.64
CA LEU A 556 -14.40 29.08 -21.52
C LEU A 556 -14.58 30.01 -20.29
N SER A 557 -14.71 31.30 -20.50
CA SER A 557 -14.95 32.28 -19.43
C SER A 557 -16.31 32.07 -18.77
N ILE A 558 -17.35 31.90 -19.57
CA ILE A 558 -18.72 31.62 -19.12
C ILE A 558 -18.78 30.30 -18.37
N TYR A 559 -18.09 29.26 -18.87
CA TYR A 559 -17.98 27.96 -18.20
C TYR A 559 -17.29 28.04 -16.83
N ASN A 560 -16.21 28.81 -16.71
CA ASN A 560 -15.51 29.00 -15.44
C ASN A 560 -16.38 29.80 -14.44
N GLN A 561 -17.18 30.76 -14.91
CA GLN A 561 -18.11 31.46 -14.06
C GLN A 561 -19.25 30.56 -13.59
N MET A 562 -19.83 29.78 -14.50
CA MET A 562 -20.85 28.79 -14.16
C MET A 562 -20.33 27.78 -13.09
N LEU A 563 -19.10 27.30 -13.23
CA LEU A 563 -18.51 26.40 -12.23
C LEU A 563 -18.36 27.08 -10.87
N LYS A 564 -18.01 28.37 -10.83
CA LYS A 564 -17.92 29.13 -9.58
C LYS A 564 -19.29 29.25 -8.93
N ASP A 565 -20.31 29.57 -9.70
CA ASP A 565 -21.68 29.76 -9.19
C ASP A 565 -22.28 28.45 -8.69
N ILE A 566 -22.12 27.35 -9.46
CA ILE A 566 -22.54 26.02 -9.03
C ILE A 566 -21.71 25.53 -7.85
N PHE A 567 -20.40 25.83 -7.82
CA PHE A 567 -19.52 25.49 -6.71
C PHE A 567 -19.99 26.13 -5.42
N PHE A 568 -20.38 27.37 -5.47
CA PHE A 568 -20.82 28.10 -4.30
C PHE A 568 -22.15 27.55 -3.76
N VAL A 569 -23.09 27.25 -4.65
CA VAL A 569 -24.40 26.66 -4.29
C VAL A 569 -24.28 25.25 -3.70
N ASN A 570 -23.35 24.42 -4.22
CA ASN A 570 -23.27 23.00 -3.85
C ASN A 570 -22.29 22.69 -2.69
N ASN A 571 -21.37 23.60 -2.36
CA ASN A 571 -20.37 23.34 -1.31
C ASN A 571 -20.96 23.26 0.11
N LEU A 572 -22.16 23.79 0.31
CA LEU A 572 -22.81 23.88 1.61
C LEU A 572 -23.79 22.73 1.92
N PHE A 573 -24.27 21.97 0.92
CA PHE A 573 -25.41 21.08 1.13
C PHE A 573 -25.32 19.64 0.63
N TYR A 574 -24.31 19.22 -0.22
CA TYR A 574 -24.34 17.87 -0.82
C TYR A 574 -22.98 17.23 -1.10
N ASP A 575 -22.72 16.09 -0.43
CA ASP A 575 -21.59 15.20 -0.75
C ASP A 575 -21.77 14.48 -2.11
N ASP A 576 -23.01 14.18 -2.52
CA ASP A 576 -23.32 13.55 -3.82
C ASP A 576 -22.99 14.46 -5.01
N TYR A 577 -23.25 15.74 -4.89
CA TYR A 577 -22.86 16.73 -5.90
C TYR A 577 -21.34 16.97 -5.94
N LYS A 578 -20.62 16.71 -4.86
CA LYS A 578 -19.17 16.87 -4.79
C LYS A 578 -18.44 15.88 -5.70
N SER A 579 -18.91 14.65 -5.82
CA SER A 579 -18.35 13.64 -6.74
C SER A 579 -18.65 13.98 -8.20
N LEU A 580 -19.85 14.39 -8.52
CA LEU A 580 -20.28 14.86 -9.85
C LEU A 580 -19.51 16.11 -10.28
N ARG A 581 -19.39 17.10 -9.38
CA ARG A 581 -18.60 18.31 -9.58
C ARG A 581 -17.13 18.01 -9.85
N ASN A 582 -16.51 17.17 -9.01
CA ASN A 582 -15.09 16.82 -9.15
C ASN A 582 -14.83 16.08 -10.46
N SER A 583 -15.74 15.19 -10.87
CA SER A 583 -15.67 14.52 -12.15
C SER A 583 -15.78 15.49 -13.32
N PHE A 584 -16.68 16.45 -13.24
CA PHE A 584 -16.91 17.47 -14.27
C PHE A 584 -15.77 18.47 -14.34
N TYR A 585 -15.29 18.98 -13.18
CA TYR A 585 -14.14 19.89 -13.08
C TYR A 585 -12.87 19.24 -13.63
N TYR A 586 -12.61 17.99 -13.27
CA TYR A 586 -11.44 17.23 -13.75
C TYR A 586 -11.49 17.01 -15.26
N LYS A 587 -12.66 16.62 -15.79
CA LYS A 587 -12.86 16.47 -17.24
C LYS A 587 -12.81 17.80 -17.98
N GLY A 588 -13.40 18.86 -17.42
CA GLY A 588 -13.37 20.19 -17.99
C GLY A 588 -11.96 20.76 -18.10
N THR A 589 -11.11 20.56 -17.09
CA THR A 589 -9.70 21.01 -17.09
C THR A 589 -8.87 20.29 -18.15
N ILE A 590 -9.19 19.02 -18.46
CA ILE A 590 -8.53 18.23 -19.51
C ILE A 590 -9.03 18.60 -20.91
N LEU A 591 -10.29 19.02 -21.01
CA LEU A 591 -11.02 19.23 -22.28
C LEU A 591 -10.96 20.68 -22.79
N THR A 592 -10.23 21.58 -22.15
CA THR A 592 -10.14 23.01 -22.48
C THR A 592 -9.72 23.35 -23.94
N LYS A 593 -9.34 22.36 -24.74
CA LYS A 593 -8.98 22.54 -26.16
C LYS A 593 -10.10 22.14 -27.14
N ASN A 594 -11.23 21.59 -26.68
CA ASN A 594 -12.28 21.10 -27.58
C ASN A 594 -13.67 21.51 -27.09
N THR A 595 -14.18 22.62 -27.60
CA THR A 595 -15.46 23.24 -27.23
C THR A 595 -16.67 22.32 -27.49
N ASN A 596 -16.64 21.51 -28.53
CA ASN A 596 -17.72 20.57 -28.84
C ASN A 596 -17.82 19.46 -27.79
N GLN A 597 -16.71 18.99 -27.30
CA GLN A 597 -16.64 17.97 -26.24
C GLN A 597 -17.08 18.55 -24.89
N LEU A 598 -16.72 19.82 -24.62
CA LEU A 598 -17.20 20.57 -23.45
C LEU A 598 -18.72 20.71 -23.45
N LYS A 599 -19.32 21.12 -24.59
CA LYS A 599 -20.78 21.22 -24.76
C LYS A 599 -21.49 19.89 -24.54
N LYS A 600 -20.90 18.78 -24.96
CA LYS A 600 -21.44 17.43 -24.78
C LYS A 600 -21.40 16.99 -23.31
N GLU A 601 -20.30 17.22 -22.61
CA GLU A 601 -20.16 16.90 -21.17
C GLU A 601 -21.09 17.78 -20.32
N PHE A 602 -21.27 19.05 -20.70
CA PHE A 602 -22.23 19.95 -20.05
C PHE A 602 -23.68 19.43 -20.19
N SER A 603 -24.09 19.04 -21.40
CA SER A 603 -25.41 18.45 -21.63
C SER A 603 -25.66 17.18 -20.79
N LYS A 604 -24.62 16.37 -20.62
CA LYS A 604 -24.69 15.17 -19.79
C LYS A 604 -24.84 15.52 -18.31
N PHE A 605 -24.08 16.50 -17.83
CA PHE A 605 -24.18 17.00 -16.45
C PHE A 605 -25.56 17.59 -16.15
N HIS A 606 -26.06 18.46 -17.04
CA HIS A 606 -27.39 19.05 -16.94
C HIS A 606 -28.48 17.97 -16.84
N LYS A 607 -28.41 16.94 -17.70
CA LYS A 607 -29.36 15.81 -17.65
C LYS A 607 -29.32 15.10 -16.31
N THR A 608 -28.13 14.84 -15.75
CA THR A 608 -27.98 14.17 -14.45
C THR A 608 -28.56 15.01 -13.31
N VAL A 609 -28.40 16.31 -13.34
CA VAL A 609 -28.98 17.22 -12.33
C VAL A 609 -30.51 17.23 -12.42
N VAL A 610 -31.06 17.23 -13.63
CA VAL A 610 -32.51 17.14 -13.87
C VAL A 610 -33.06 15.79 -13.38
N ASP A 611 -32.40 14.69 -13.74
CA ASP A 611 -32.80 13.35 -13.33
C ASP A 611 -32.83 13.22 -11.78
N ASN A 612 -31.90 13.84 -11.08
CA ASN A 612 -31.86 13.87 -9.61
C ASN A 612 -32.97 14.77 -9.00
N ALA A 613 -33.38 15.81 -9.67
CA ALA A 613 -34.47 16.69 -9.22
C ALA A 613 -35.85 16.03 -9.35
N ILE A 614 -36.01 15.15 -10.35
CA ILE A 614 -37.26 14.39 -10.63
C ILE A 614 -37.59 13.36 -9.53
N SER A 615 -36.61 13.01 -8.66
CA SER A 615 -36.83 12.03 -7.58
C SER A 615 -37.89 12.44 -6.54
N ASN A 616 -38.40 13.68 -6.56
CA ASN A 616 -39.46 14.16 -5.71
C ASN A 616 -40.71 14.53 -6.57
N ASP A 617 -41.51 13.52 -6.88
CA ASP A 617 -42.48 13.54 -8.00
C ASP A 617 -43.61 14.58 -7.83
N GLU A 618 -44.18 14.76 -6.63
CA GLU A 618 -45.30 15.70 -6.42
C GLU A 618 -44.90 17.17 -6.57
N LEU A 619 -43.82 17.58 -5.92
CA LEU A 619 -43.33 18.97 -5.99
C LEU A 619 -42.75 19.30 -7.37
N TYR A 620 -42.20 18.31 -8.08
CA TYR A 620 -41.70 18.53 -9.43
C TYR A 620 -42.81 18.73 -10.43
N GLN A 621 -43.92 17.99 -10.35
CA GLN A 621 -45.08 18.15 -11.22
C GLN A 621 -45.75 19.51 -10.99
N GLU A 622 -45.94 19.93 -9.72
CA GLU A 622 -46.44 21.28 -9.40
C GLU A 622 -45.53 22.37 -9.98
N TRP A 623 -44.21 22.21 -9.82
CA TRP A 623 -43.21 23.14 -10.33
C TRP A 623 -43.23 23.26 -11.85
N MET A 624 -43.33 22.16 -12.57
CA MET A 624 -43.36 22.11 -14.03
C MET A 624 -44.69 22.69 -14.62
N SER A 625 -45.72 22.72 -13.81
CA SER A 625 -47.01 23.36 -14.19
C SER A 625 -46.99 24.88 -14.13
N LEU A 626 -45.99 25.47 -13.50
CA LEU A 626 -45.84 26.92 -13.35
C LEU A 626 -45.16 27.54 -14.57
N SER A 627 -45.53 28.80 -14.89
CA SER A 627 -44.76 29.61 -15.85
C SER A 627 -43.34 29.87 -15.36
N ASN A 628 -42.42 30.18 -16.27
CA ASN A 628 -41.04 30.52 -15.90
C ASN A 628 -40.96 31.69 -14.91
N ASP A 629 -41.82 32.67 -15.07
CA ASP A 629 -41.89 33.83 -14.18
C ASP A 629 -42.41 33.45 -12.79
N ASP A 630 -43.40 32.57 -12.69
CA ASP A 630 -43.92 32.10 -11.41
C ASP A 630 -42.90 31.22 -10.70
N GLN A 631 -42.13 30.42 -11.44
CA GLN A 631 -41.02 29.65 -10.92
C GLN A 631 -39.95 30.53 -10.29
N ILE A 632 -39.57 31.61 -11.00
CA ILE A 632 -38.58 32.60 -10.53
C ILE A 632 -39.11 33.31 -9.28
N GLN A 633 -40.38 33.74 -9.28
CA GLN A 633 -40.99 34.43 -8.14
C GLN A 633 -41.09 33.54 -6.91
N LYS A 634 -41.42 32.26 -7.07
CA LYS A 634 -41.41 31.29 -5.95
C LYS A 634 -40.00 31.13 -5.35
N ILE A 635 -38.96 31.09 -6.15
CA ILE A 635 -37.56 31.03 -5.65
C ILE A 635 -37.17 32.31 -4.93
N ILE A 636 -37.51 33.48 -5.49
CA ILE A 636 -37.25 34.76 -4.85
C ILE A 636 -37.94 34.86 -3.50
N ALA A 637 -39.20 34.47 -3.41
CA ALA A 637 -39.97 34.45 -2.16
C ALA A 637 -39.34 33.51 -1.13
N PHE A 638 -38.94 32.30 -1.56
CA PHE A 638 -38.31 31.35 -0.69
C PHE A 638 -36.95 31.80 -0.16
N THR A 639 -36.08 32.34 -1.02
CA THR A 639 -34.76 32.87 -0.65
C THR A 639 -34.87 34.08 0.26
N ASN A 640 -35.88 34.93 0.04
CA ASN A 640 -36.15 36.10 0.86
C ASN A 640 -36.59 35.70 2.28
N ASN A 641 -37.46 34.70 2.41
CA ASN A 641 -37.84 34.14 3.70
C ASN A 641 -36.65 33.57 4.46
N GLN A 642 -35.76 32.83 3.79
CA GLN A 642 -34.54 32.33 4.42
C GLN A 642 -33.62 33.47 4.91
N LEU A 643 -33.51 34.56 4.20
CA LEU A 643 -32.74 35.76 4.61
C LEU A 643 -33.36 36.45 5.81
N ILE A 644 -34.70 36.56 5.85
CA ILE A 644 -35.45 37.16 6.97
C ILE A 644 -35.28 36.29 8.24
N ASP A 645 -35.43 34.97 8.13
CA ASP A 645 -35.28 34.05 9.26
C ASP A 645 -33.87 34.12 9.85
N LEU A 646 -32.83 34.11 8.99
CA LEU A 646 -31.44 34.24 9.41
C LEU A 646 -31.09 35.58 10.06
N ASN A 647 -31.74 36.64 9.64
CA ASN A 647 -31.55 37.99 10.22
C ASN A 647 -32.22 38.10 11.60
N ASN A 648 -33.35 37.40 11.79
CA ASN A 648 -34.12 37.42 13.05
C ASN A 648 -33.45 36.53 14.11
N GLU A 649 -32.73 35.46 13.73
CA GLU A 649 -32.11 34.55 14.66
C GLU A 649 -30.77 35.05 15.24
N ASN A 650 -30.29 36.25 14.88
CA ASN A 650 -28.95 36.73 15.28
C ASN A 650 -27.84 35.66 15.04
N SER A 651 -28.02 34.86 14.00
CA SER A 651 -27.12 33.72 13.78
C SER A 651 -25.75 34.23 13.30
N LEU A 652 -24.72 33.82 14.03
CA LEU A 652 -23.32 34.15 13.76
C LEU A 652 -22.76 33.48 12.49
N ASP A 653 -23.59 32.78 11.70
CA ASP A 653 -23.15 32.08 10.49
C ASP A 653 -23.18 32.99 9.26
N LYS A 654 -22.18 33.88 9.23
CA LYS A 654 -21.98 34.83 8.13
C LYS A 654 -21.86 34.18 6.75
N ASP A 655 -21.41 32.94 6.71
CA ASP A 655 -21.21 32.20 5.45
C ASP A 655 -22.55 31.68 4.91
N TYR A 656 -23.47 31.28 5.79
CA TYR A 656 -24.82 30.85 5.44
C TYR A 656 -25.71 32.01 4.98
N PHE A 657 -25.61 33.17 5.62
CA PHE A 657 -26.29 34.39 5.20
C PHE A 657 -25.78 34.87 3.83
N LYS A 658 -24.46 34.84 3.64
CA LYS A 658 -23.83 35.22 2.37
C LYS A 658 -24.25 34.30 1.22
N PHE A 659 -24.43 33.02 1.50
CA PHE A 659 -24.91 32.05 0.54
C PHE A 659 -26.32 32.37 0.03
N TRP A 660 -27.29 32.53 0.93
CA TRP A 660 -28.66 32.83 0.53
C TRP A 660 -28.77 34.21 -0.15
N LYS A 661 -27.97 35.19 0.25
CA LYS A 661 -27.87 36.49 -0.41
C LYS A 661 -27.39 36.35 -1.85
N ILE A 662 -26.39 35.58 -2.14
CA ILE A 662 -25.90 35.37 -3.51
C ILE A 662 -26.93 34.61 -4.37
N ILE A 663 -27.63 33.61 -3.82
CA ILE A 663 -28.73 32.97 -4.54
C ILE A 663 -29.85 33.96 -4.85
N HIS A 664 -30.27 34.75 -3.85
CA HIS A 664 -31.30 35.73 -4.02
C HIS A 664 -30.93 36.79 -5.08
N GLU A 665 -29.73 37.33 -5.04
CA GLU A 665 -29.21 38.28 -6.04
C GLU A 665 -29.11 37.66 -7.44
N SER A 666 -28.67 36.42 -7.54
CA SER A 666 -28.56 35.73 -8.82
C SER A 666 -29.92 35.48 -9.47
N VAL A 667 -30.94 35.12 -8.69
CA VAL A 667 -32.28 34.85 -9.20
C VAL A 667 -33.03 36.15 -9.47
N SER A 668 -32.85 37.21 -8.66
CA SER A 668 -33.42 38.51 -8.87
C SER A 668 -32.89 39.16 -10.16
N ASN A 669 -31.60 39.03 -10.46
CA ASN A 669 -31.00 39.47 -11.71
C ASN A 669 -31.57 38.79 -12.95
N ILE A 670 -32.03 37.53 -12.84
CA ILE A 670 -32.71 36.80 -13.92
C ILE A 670 -34.10 37.37 -14.16
N SER A 671 -34.82 37.75 -13.10
CA SER A 671 -36.12 38.44 -13.17
C SER A 671 -36.03 39.78 -13.89
N ASP A 672 -35.02 40.60 -13.59
CA ASP A 672 -34.81 41.91 -14.24
C ASP A 672 -34.46 41.78 -15.72
N PHE A 673 -33.86 40.70 -16.16
CA PHE A 673 -33.56 40.41 -17.57
C PHE A 673 -34.80 40.00 -18.38
N SER A 674 -35.72 39.24 -17.77
CA SER A 674 -36.96 38.83 -18.43
C SER A 674 -37.90 40.02 -18.66
N THR A 675 -37.95 40.94 -17.72
CA THR A 675 -38.78 42.19 -17.86
C THR A 675 -38.22 43.19 -18.87
N LYS A 676 -36.92 43.17 -19.16
CA LYS A 676 -36.31 44.05 -20.18
C LYS A 676 -36.45 43.53 -21.62
N GLN A 677 -36.58 42.23 -21.85
CA GLN A 677 -36.78 41.65 -23.19
C GLN A 677 -38.22 41.75 -23.70
N PHE A 678 -39.18 42.12 -22.88
CA PHE A 678 -40.59 42.33 -23.31
C PHE A 678 -40.97 43.78 -23.51
N ASN A 679 -40.07 44.75 -23.27
CA ASN A 679 -40.31 46.18 -23.48
C ASN A 679 -39.45 46.81 -24.60
N ASP A 680 -38.66 46.05 -25.34
CA ASP A 680 -38.05 46.39 -26.61
C ASP A 680 -38.64 45.45 -27.72
#